data_4a43aceddb677d64a86f3ddbfacf86d1
#
_entry.id   4a43aceddb677d64a86f3ddbfacf86d1
#
_cell.length_a   1.000
_cell.length_b   1.000
_cell.length_c   1.000
_cell.angle_alpha   90.00
_cell.angle_beta   90.00
_cell.angle_gamma   90.00
#
_symmetry.space_group_name_H-M   'P 1'
#
loop_
_entity.id
_entity.type
_entity.pdbx_description
1 polymer ?
#
loop_
_entity_poly.entity_id
_entity_poly.type
_entity_poly.pdbx_seq_one_letter_code
_entity_poly.pdbx_strand_id
1 'polypeptide(L)'
;SHSTWAQGDENTLSDTDDPDYVDDRSINGSLQIDEDIFNPGVGGIGNTSLDLNGSIGILNIGSFKTWTVAITGHTQNASSDDVITYNTGDIGTYKDKHHYYFFEGKLSFLDTNNEWFHDKSDNTLYVYPDYGDLSNRTIKGKTTDYSVTFSGAQYVTLKKINFFATTFEMTGNSDYNTVEECNFYYPSASKRMLGTTDGLGTPNVTELGSNADNNTIEKCLFENTEGEALVIKGDTNTIKNNYFHHIDWSASELQGLMVSIYCTGTSNIFQENTIHTTGASATVLPGRTSTFSYNKVTNTGLLQSDGAVFQGTKNYVQGSVVHHNFIYDTEKYAFRYDAPGGDATQAGSYGIMHHNIADNTNGLMIKGNNQIIAHNTILNTINNRNDIIILSEDCSNNSTYLYNNLAKRIGAHRSATSFSLTSDSPMPMAGNAGGSNYGYIKVSSSWRACQSGDSYYNATAGSGSSQNNIDEINVSRTGLTYNSDVESLLNYNSGDGKTESDYHPTSNTIIDQGVSPTTTPSNSGNYGGTGPALNNLVPHTNAGSAADIGAFEVGESWDTGADWSPKFYKVIWKTSAGSTAWNTASNWSTGVVPDADNNITIPAGASNMPVVSSSVSVKNLTVNSSATLTINSGVTLTVNGNLVNMGNITVNGEINVNN
;
A
#
# COMPACT_ATOMS: atom_id res chain seq x y z
N SER A 1 20.97 -3.79 -2.65
CA SER A 1 20.49 -2.50 -2.16
C SER A 1 19.03 -2.33 -2.57
N HIS A 2 18.18 -2.00 -1.63
CA HIS A 2 16.76 -1.75 -1.89
C HIS A 2 16.49 -0.35 -2.47
N SER A 3 17.44 0.32 -3.00
CA SER A 3 17.33 1.77 -2.91
C SER A 3 16.88 2.49 -4.15
N THR A 4 17.02 1.97 -5.34
CA THR A 4 16.75 2.83 -6.49
C THR A 4 16.21 2.04 -7.67
N TRP A 5 14.91 2.12 -7.82
CA TRP A 5 14.30 1.83 -9.10
C TRP A 5 14.57 3.00 -10.04
N ALA A 6 15.09 2.71 -11.19
CA ALA A 6 15.09 3.64 -12.30
C ALA A 6 13.76 3.53 -13.05
N GLN A 7 13.38 4.56 -13.74
CA GLN A 7 12.17 4.59 -14.53
C GLN A 7 12.51 4.78 -16.00
N GLY A 8 11.87 4.05 -16.88
CA GLY A 8 11.83 4.32 -18.30
C GLY A 8 11.00 5.58 -18.56
N ASP A 9 11.09 6.13 -19.73
CA ASP A 9 10.52 7.43 -20.10
C ASP A 9 9.09 7.67 -19.55
N GLU A 10 9.01 8.45 -18.48
CA GLU A 10 7.74 8.82 -17.85
C GLU A 10 6.97 9.89 -18.61
N ASN A 11 7.65 10.71 -19.37
CA ASN A 11 6.99 11.81 -20.06
C ASN A 11 6.04 11.29 -21.13
N THR A 12 6.26 10.08 -21.59
CA THR A 12 5.39 9.38 -22.54
C THR A 12 4.27 8.62 -21.88
N LEU A 13 4.35 8.33 -20.59
CA LEU A 13 3.30 7.58 -19.87
C LEU A 13 1.98 8.35 -19.75
N SER A 14 1.98 9.65 -19.88
CA SER A 14 0.76 10.48 -19.90
C SER A 14 0.28 10.83 -21.31
N ASP A 15 1.08 10.61 -22.32
CA ASP A 15 0.76 10.93 -23.70
C ASP A 15 0.22 9.71 -24.42
N THR A 16 -1.12 9.64 -24.49
CA THR A 16 -1.82 8.58 -25.23
C THR A 16 -1.61 8.66 -26.75
N ASP A 17 -0.99 9.73 -27.22
CA ASP A 17 -0.72 9.95 -28.64
C ASP A 17 0.74 9.62 -28.99
N ASP A 18 1.56 9.27 -28.00
CA ASP A 18 2.91 8.80 -28.26
C ASP A 18 2.87 7.35 -28.77
N PRO A 19 3.23 7.14 -30.05
CA PRO A 19 3.28 5.79 -30.60
C PRO A 19 4.31 4.92 -29.88
N ASP A 20 5.21 5.53 -29.14
CA ASP A 20 6.25 4.86 -28.41
C ASP A 20 5.77 4.34 -27.03
N TYR A 21 4.74 4.90 -26.48
CA TYR A 21 4.09 4.41 -25.27
C TYR A 21 3.31 3.10 -25.48
N VAL A 22 2.71 2.94 -26.66
CA VAL A 22 1.84 1.82 -26.99
C VAL A 22 2.63 0.58 -27.40
N ASP A 23 3.87 0.78 -27.69
CA ASP A 23 4.68 -0.32 -28.17
C ASP A 23 5.02 -1.26 -27.03
N ASP A 24 4.37 -2.31 -26.95
CA ASP A 24 4.77 -3.56 -26.32
C ASP A 24 6.29 -3.80 -26.13
N ARG A 25 7.05 -2.75 -25.99
CA ARG A 25 8.52 -2.76 -25.97
C ARG A 25 9.04 -3.64 -24.90
N SER A 26 8.40 -3.52 -23.76
CA SER A 26 8.80 -4.29 -22.59
C SER A 26 8.29 -5.72 -22.65
N ILE A 27 7.08 -5.97 -23.16
CA ILE A 27 6.51 -7.32 -23.24
C ILE A 27 6.97 -8.11 -24.45
N ASN A 28 7.50 -7.47 -25.48
CA ASN A 28 8.10 -8.13 -26.65
C ASN A 28 9.57 -8.54 -26.46
N GLY A 29 10.10 -8.42 -25.26
CA GLY A 29 11.47 -8.81 -24.96
C GLY A 29 12.51 -7.73 -25.19
N SER A 30 12.08 -6.47 -25.28
CA SER A 30 12.97 -5.33 -25.29
C SER A 30 12.39 -4.20 -24.43
N LEU A 31 13.28 -3.44 -23.82
CA LEU A 31 12.96 -2.21 -23.09
C LEU A 31 13.85 -1.12 -23.65
N GLN A 32 13.25 -0.01 -24.05
CA GLN A 32 13.97 1.21 -24.35
C GLN A 32 14.22 1.97 -23.06
N ILE A 33 15.40 2.54 -22.97
CA ILE A 33 15.86 3.30 -21.83
C ILE A 33 16.12 4.69 -22.32
N ASP A 34 15.35 5.65 -21.81
CA ASP A 34 15.47 7.04 -22.20
C ASP A 34 16.83 7.63 -21.80
N GLU A 35 17.49 8.32 -22.73
CA GLU A 35 18.77 8.98 -22.47
C GLU A 35 18.64 10.17 -21.51
N ASP A 36 17.51 10.85 -21.48
CA ASP A 36 17.30 12.05 -20.67
C ASP A 36 17.07 11.73 -19.18
N ILE A 37 16.41 10.64 -18.89
CA ILE A 37 16.20 10.15 -17.50
C ILE A 37 17.50 9.60 -16.93
N PHE A 38 18.40 9.17 -17.76
CA PHE A 38 19.64 8.49 -17.38
C PHE A 38 20.88 9.37 -17.48
N ASN A 39 20.69 10.66 -17.56
CA ASN A 39 21.77 11.61 -17.45
C ASN A 39 22.47 11.45 -16.07
N PRO A 40 23.81 11.41 -15.99
CA PRO A 40 24.57 11.17 -14.75
C PRO A 40 24.30 12.09 -13.56
N GLY A 41 23.29 12.90 -13.61
CA GLY A 41 22.79 13.71 -12.48
C GLY A 41 21.43 13.26 -11.95
N VAL A 42 20.76 12.30 -12.57
CA VAL A 42 19.35 11.94 -12.28
C VAL A 42 19.18 10.45 -11.96
N GLY A 43 20.25 9.68 -11.96
CA GLY A 43 20.24 8.30 -11.45
C GLY A 43 19.93 7.18 -12.43
N GLY A 44 20.08 7.42 -13.73
CA GLY A 44 19.90 6.39 -14.74
C GLY A 44 21.20 5.80 -15.30
N ILE A 45 21.06 4.86 -16.21
CA ILE A 45 22.16 4.11 -16.84
C ILE A 45 22.45 4.52 -18.28
N GLY A 46 21.69 5.43 -18.85
CA GLY A 46 21.98 5.98 -20.18
C GLY A 46 23.31 6.74 -20.18
N ASN A 47 24.10 6.58 -21.23
CA ASN A 47 25.45 7.13 -21.32
C ASN A 47 26.46 6.65 -20.27
N THR A 48 26.15 5.66 -19.47
CA THR A 48 27.18 4.95 -18.72
C THR A 48 27.86 3.95 -19.66
N SER A 49 29.13 3.72 -19.51
CA SER A 49 29.83 2.65 -20.24
C SER A 49 29.47 1.24 -19.73
N LEU A 50 28.38 1.11 -19.00
CA LEU A 50 27.95 -0.16 -18.42
C LEU A 50 27.32 -1.06 -19.51
N ASP A 51 27.87 -2.23 -19.66
CA ASP A 51 27.26 -3.27 -20.46
C ASP A 51 26.29 -4.10 -19.60
N LEU A 52 24.99 -4.05 -19.93
CA LEU A 52 23.94 -4.78 -19.21
C LEU A 52 23.78 -6.22 -19.68
N ASN A 53 24.36 -6.61 -20.81
CA ASN A 53 24.25 -7.96 -21.33
C ASN A 53 24.78 -8.99 -20.30
N GLY A 54 23.99 -10.01 -20.02
CA GLY A 54 24.30 -11.04 -19.02
C GLY A 54 23.96 -10.65 -17.57
N SER A 55 23.36 -9.47 -17.34
CA SER A 55 22.80 -9.10 -16.04
C SER A 55 21.43 -9.72 -15.80
N ILE A 56 20.91 -9.53 -14.61
CA ILE A 56 19.52 -9.83 -14.22
C ILE A 56 18.76 -8.52 -14.19
N GLY A 57 17.68 -8.44 -14.96
CA GLY A 57 16.76 -7.31 -14.93
C GLY A 57 15.55 -7.62 -14.05
N ILE A 58 15.19 -6.69 -13.19
CA ILE A 58 13.94 -6.68 -12.44
C ILE A 58 13.08 -5.60 -13.07
N LEU A 59 12.05 -6.00 -13.80
CA LEU A 59 11.28 -5.15 -14.70
C LEU A 59 9.83 -5.06 -14.25
N ASN A 60 9.43 -3.89 -13.78
CA ASN A 60 8.04 -3.58 -13.48
C ASN A 60 7.40 -2.95 -14.73
N ILE A 61 6.92 -3.77 -15.62
CA ILE A 61 6.45 -3.41 -16.95
C ILE A 61 4.99 -3.77 -17.21
N GLY A 62 4.28 -4.24 -16.19
CA GLY A 62 2.85 -4.55 -16.29
C GLY A 62 2.05 -3.94 -15.16
N SER A 63 0.76 -3.73 -15.39
CA SER A 63 -0.13 -2.99 -14.48
C SER A 63 -0.02 -3.38 -12.99
N PHE A 64 0.25 -4.64 -12.70
CA PHE A 64 0.31 -5.16 -11.33
C PHE A 64 1.32 -6.29 -11.21
N LYS A 65 2.34 -6.29 -12.07
CA LYS A 65 3.37 -7.34 -12.10
C LYS A 65 4.76 -6.79 -12.37
N THR A 66 5.71 -7.42 -11.76
CA THR A 66 7.14 -7.26 -12.00
C THR A 66 7.72 -8.62 -12.38
N TRP A 67 8.68 -8.65 -13.27
CA TRP A 67 9.34 -9.86 -13.72
C TRP A 67 10.85 -9.80 -13.46
N THR A 68 11.41 -10.94 -13.12
CA THR A 68 12.85 -11.15 -13.09
C THR A 68 13.26 -11.83 -14.39
N VAL A 69 14.19 -11.25 -15.13
CA VAL A 69 14.61 -11.73 -16.44
C VAL A 69 16.12 -11.71 -16.60
N ALA A 70 16.64 -12.62 -17.40
CA ALA A 70 18.03 -12.55 -17.85
C ALA A 70 18.14 -11.58 -19.03
N ILE A 71 19.04 -10.61 -18.95
CA ILE A 71 19.32 -9.67 -20.04
C ILE A 71 20.22 -10.35 -21.06
N THR A 72 19.73 -10.47 -22.28
CA THR A 72 20.38 -11.20 -23.38
C THR A 72 21.08 -10.30 -24.38
N GLY A 73 20.91 -9.00 -24.28
CA GLY A 73 21.59 -8.02 -25.10
C GLY A 73 21.41 -6.61 -24.59
N HIS A 74 22.34 -5.73 -24.96
CA HIS A 74 22.31 -4.31 -24.68
C HIS A 74 22.87 -3.56 -25.88
N THR A 75 22.07 -2.71 -26.49
CA THR A 75 22.50 -1.83 -27.58
C THR A 75 22.57 -0.43 -27.04
N GLN A 76 23.77 0.10 -26.95
CA GLN A 76 24.01 1.48 -26.54
C GLN A 76 23.94 2.40 -27.76
N ASN A 77 23.18 3.46 -27.65
CA ASN A 77 23.01 4.46 -28.69
C ASN A 77 23.49 5.83 -28.18
N ALA A 78 24.44 6.42 -28.87
CA ALA A 78 25.00 7.72 -28.45
C ALA A 78 24.06 8.93 -28.69
N SER A 79 22.93 8.73 -29.35
CA SER A 79 22.01 9.79 -29.79
C SER A 79 20.53 9.38 -29.78
N SER A 80 20.22 8.27 -29.16
CA SER A 80 18.86 7.75 -28.96
C SER A 80 18.87 6.79 -27.77
N ASP A 81 17.71 6.35 -27.35
CA ASP A 81 17.55 5.44 -26.22
C ASP A 81 18.38 4.17 -26.34
N ASP A 82 18.94 3.75 -25.25
CA ASP A 82 19.55 2.43 -25.14
C ASP A 82 18.47 1.34 -25.18
N VAL A 83 18.76 0.22 -25.81
CA VAL A 83 17.84 -0.91 -25.92
C VAL A 83 18.43 -2.13 -25.25
N ILE A 84 17.71 -2.67 -24.27
CA ILE A 84 18.00 -3.97 -23.71
C ILE A 84 17.06 -5.03 -24.27
N THR A 85 17.54 -6.26 -24.41
CA THR A 85 16.73 -7.40 -24.84
C THR A 85 16.75 -8.50 -23.79
N TYR A 86 15.64 -9.21 -23.65
CA TYR A 86 15.47 -10.29 -22.68
C TYR A 86 14.50 -11.36 -23.19
N ASN A 87 14.47 -12.51 -22.53
CA ASN A 87 13.57 -13.59 -22.90
C ASN A 87 12.17 -13.33 -22.30
N THR A 88 11.15 -13.33 -23.14
CA THR A 88 9.75 -13.06 -22.76
C THR A 88 8.98 -14.30 -22.32
N GLY A 89 9.60 -15.46 -22.21
CA GLY A 89 8.90 -16.75 -22.05
C GLY A 89 7.82 -16.79 -20.96
N ASP A 90 7.96 -15.98 -19.91
CA ASP A 90 7.04 -15.95 -18.77
C ASP A 90 6.32 -14.60 -18.59
N ILE A 91 6.58 -13.64 -19.47
CA ILE A 91 5.92 -12.33 -19.44
C ILE A 91 4.58 -12.45 -20.14
N GLY A 92 3.51 -12.37 -19.37
CA GLY A 92 2.15 -12.37 -19.89
C GLY A 92 1.78 -11.03 -20.55
N THR A 93 0.75 -11.06 -21.40
CA THR A 93 0.20 -9.87 -22.08
C THR A 93 -0.61 -9.01 -21.10
N TYR A 94 0.05 -8.27 -20.24
CA TYR A 94 -0.58 -7.25 -19.42
C TYR A 94 -0.32 -5.86 -20.01
N LYS A 95 -1.15 -4.88 -19.63
CA LYS A 95 -0.95 -3.50 -20.06
C LYS A 95 0.38 -2.99 -19.54
N ASP A 96 1.19 -2.46 -20.44
CA ASP A 96 2.42 -1.78 -20.10
C ASP A 96 2.13 -0.56 -19.24
N LYS A 97 2.83 -0.44 -18.14
CA LYS A 97 2.73 0.72 -17.26
C LYS A 97 3.94 0.86 -16.36
N HIS A 98 4.31 2.12 -16.11
CA HIS A 98 5.32 2.59 -15.19
C HIS A 98 6.76 2.30 -15.56
N HIS A 99 7.10 1.22 -16.21
CA HIS A 99 8.45 0.90 -16.68
C HIS A 99 9.56 1.15 -15.65
N TYR A 100 9.30 0.84 -14.37
CA TYR A 100 10.35 0.86 -13.35
C TYR A 100 11.25 -0.37 -13.52
N TYR A 101 12.54 -0.19 -13.34
CA TYR A 101 13.47 -1.29 -13.45
C TYR A 101 14.73 -1.07 -12.61
N PHE A 102 15.44 -2.13 -12.35
CA PHE A 102 16.83 -2.11 -11.91
C PHE A 102 17.56 -3.36 -12.38
N PHE A 103 18.89 -3.31 -12.34
CA PHE A 103 19.73 -4.42 -12.76
C PHE A 103 20.65 -4.86 -11.64
N GLU A 104 20.94 -6.17 -11.61
CA GLU A 104 21.84 -6.78 -10.66
C GLU A 104 22.66 -7.90 -11.32
N GLY A 105 23.61 -8.48 -10.60
CA GLY A 105 24.31 -9.70 -11.02
C GLY A 105 25.58 -9.48 -11.83
N LYS A 106 26.16 -8.27 -11.85
CA LYS A 106 27.48 -8.02 -12.46
C LYS A 106 28.42 -7.31 -11.50
N LEU A 107 29.69 -7.68 -11.52
CA LEU A 107 30.72 -7.02 -10.70
C LEU A 107 30.88 -5.54 -11.06
N SER A 108 30.67 -5.18 -12.33
CA SER A 108 30.75 -3.79 -12.80
C SER A 108 29.66 -2.86 -12.26
N PHE A 109 28.66 -3.40 -11.59
CA PHE A 109 27.56 -2.63 -10.97
C PHE A 109 27.87 -2.23 -9.52
N LEU A 110 29.02 -2.66 -8.99
CA LEU A 110 29.45 -2.25 -7.66
C LEU A 110 30.04 -0.84 -7.72
N ASP A 111 29.22 0.15 -7.52
CA ASP A 111 29.60 1.56 -7.59
C ASP A 111 29.14 2.38 -6.36
N THR A 112 28.33 1.79 -5.50
CA THR A 112 27.73 2.45 -4.34
C THR A 112 27.97 1.68 -3.04
N ASN A 113 28.01 2.40 -1.93
CA ASN A 113 28.25 1.86 -0.59
C ASN A 113 27.28 0.73 -0.22
N ASN A 114 27.84 -0.35 0.36
CA ASN A 114 27.14 -1.54 0.83
C ASN A 114 26.55 -2.42 -0.28
N GLU A 115 26.91 -2.19 -1.50
CA GLU A 115 26.64 -3.14 -2.57
C GLU A 115 27.55 -4.34 -2.49
N TRP A 116 27.08 -5.45 -3.03
CA TRP A 116 27.83 -6.69 -3.06
C TRP A 116 27.55 -7.49 -4.32
N PHE A 117 28.53 -8.28 -4.72
CA PHE A 117 28.44 -9.21 -5.81
C PHE A 117 29.09 -10.53 -5.44
N HIS A 118 28.42 -11.63 -5.71
CA HIS A 118 28.95 -12.97 -5.52
C HIS A 118 29.36 -13.56 -6.87
N ASP A 119 30.67 -13.69 -7.08
CA ASP A 119 31.20 -14.40 -8.24
C ASP A 119 31.13 -15.90 -8.00
N LYS A 120 30.25 -16.57 -8.74
CA LYS A 120 30.04 -18.01 -8.62
C LYS A 120 31.16 -18.84 -9.26
N SER A 121 31.94 -18.25 -10.14
CA SER A 121 33.01 -18.97 -10.86
C SER A 121 34.15 -19.36 -9.93
N ASP A 122 34.41 -18.54 -8.93
CA ASP A 122 35.47 -18.76 -7.94
C ASP A 122 34.99 -18.69 -6.48
N ASN A 123 33.68 -18.49 -6.30
CA ASN A 123 33.00 -18.35 -5.00
C ASN A 123 33.51 -17.17 -4.17
N THR A 124 33.85 -16.06 -4.82
CA THR A 124 34.32 -14.84 -4.19
C THR A 124 33.18 -13.86 -3.95
N LEU A 125 33.10 -13.31 -2.75
CA LEU A 125 32.20 -12.24 -2.41
C LEU A 125 32.92 -10.87 -2.50
N TYR A 126 32.49 -10.03 -3.42
CA TYR A 126 32.92 -8.64 -3.56
C TYR A 126 31.95 -7.74 -2.81
N VAL A 127 32.47 -6.80 -2.04
CA VAL A 127 31.66 -5.83 -1.29
C VAL A 127 32.26 -4.44 -1.49
N TYR A 128 31.41 -3.48 -1.82
CA TYR A 128 31.77 -2.06 -1.86
C TYR A 128 31.53 -1.45 -0.48
N PRO A 129 32.58 -1.15 0.31
CA PRO A 129 32.42 -0.69 1.69
C PRO A 129 31.94 0.75 1.74
N ASP A 130 31.17 1.10 2.76
CA ASP A 130 30.71 2.46 3.01
C ASP A 130 31.82 3.43 3.40
N TYR A 131 32.90 2.93 4.02
CA TYR A 131 34.15 3.65 4.26
C TYR A 131 35.25 2.68 4.68
N GLY A 132 36.52 3.01 4.38
CA GLY A 132 37.68 2.23 4.78
C GLY A 132 37.71 0.81 4.21
N ASP A 133 38.49 -0.06 4.86
CA ASP A 133 38.60 -1.46 4.50
C ASP A 133 37.60 -2.35 5.28
N LEU A 134 37.51 -3.59 4.87
CA LEU A 134 36.60 -4.57 5.47
C LEU A 134 37.17 -5.26 6.72
N SER A 135 38.42 -4.97 7.12
CA SER A 135 39.11 -5.70 8.19
C SER A 135 38.46 -5.59 9.56
N ASN A 136 37.73 -4.48 9.79
CA ASN A 136 37.02 -4.22 11.04
C ASN A 136 35.50 -4.25 10.87
N ARG A 137 34.99 -4.94 9.83
CA ARG A 137 33.58 -5.01 9.51
C ARG A 137 32.98 -6.36 9.82
N THR A 138 31.75 -6.38 10.23
CA THR A 138 30.96 -7.60 10.34
C THR A 138 30.07 -7.72 9.12
N ILE A 139 30.37 -8.66 8.24
CA ILE A 139 29.53 -9.05 7.13
C ILE A 139 28.69 -10.24 7.57
N LYS A 140 27.37 -10.11 7.42
CA LYS A 140 26.42 -11.18 7.73
C LYS A 140 25.73 -11.64 6.45
N GLY A 141 25.65 -12.95 6.25
CA GLY A 141 24.93 -13.57 5.15
C GLY A 141 23.80 -14.46 5.64
N LYS A 142 22.72 -14.53 4.86
CA LYS A 142 21.63 -15.47 5.11
C LYS A 142 22.13 -16.90 4.83
N THR A 143 22.01 -17.77 5.81
CA THR A 143 22.37 -19.18 5.70
C THR A 143 21.20 -20.13 5.93
N THR A 144 20.11 -19.60 6.47
CA THR A 144 18.92 -20.37 6.83
C THR A 144 17.68 -19.58 6.46
N ASP A 145 16.78 -20.19 5.76
CA ASP A 145 15.52 -19.56 5.34
C ASP A 145 14.61 -19.34 6.56
N TYR A 146 14.39 -20.36 7.34
CA TYR A 146 13.62 -20.30 8.57
C TYR A 146 14.49 -20.67 9.77
N SER A 147 14.58 -19.76 10.73
CA SER A 147 15.25 -20.04 12.00
C SER A 147 14.33 -20.75 12.99
N VAL A 148 13.03 -20.65 12.77
CA VAL A 148 12.00 -21.32 13.58
C VAL A 148 10.97 -21.92 12.64
N THR A 149 10.72 -23.22 12.80
CA THR A 149 9.64 -23.93 12.11
C THR A 149 8.70 -24.52 13.17
N PHE A 150 7.44 -24.09 13.15
CA PHE A 150 6.38 -24.73 13.93
C PHE A 150 5.85 -25.90 13.11
N SER A 151 6.31 -27.08 13.37
CA SER A 151 5.88 -28.28 12.63
C SER A 151 4.83 -29.05 13.45
N GLY A 152 3.58 -28.64 13.35
CA GLY A 152 2.48 -29.17 14.15
C GLY A 152 2.55 -28.79 15.64
N ALA A 153 3.34 -27.79 15.98
CA ALA A 153 3.43 -27.28 17.34
C ALA A 153 2.21 -26.43 17.70
N GLN A 154 1.71 -26.58 18.90
CA GLN A 154 0.53 -25.85 19.40
C GLN A 154 0.82 -25.18 20.74
N TYR A 155 0.16 -24.06 20.99
CA TYR A 155 0.28 -23.30 22.24
C TYR A 155 1.70 -22.85 22.58
N VAL A 156 2.50 -22.57 21.56
CA VAL A 156 3.87 -22.06 21.71
C VAL A 156 3.87 -20.54 21.58
N THR A 157 4.59 -19.88 22.46
CA THR A 157 4.83 -18.43 22.37
C THR A 157 6.28 -18.15 21.95
N LEU A 158 6.44 -17.44 20.84
CA LEU A 158 7.71 -16.88 20.38
C LEU A 158 7.73 -15.40 20.70
N LYS A 159 8.61 -14.97 21.62
CA LYS A 159 8.53 -13.61 22.16
C LYS A 159 9.88 -12.91 22.25
N LYS A 160 9.90 -11.62 21.89
CA LYS A 160 11.04 -10.71 22.06
C LYS A 160 12.33 -11.18 21.39
N ILE A 161 12.21 -11.72 20.18
CA ILE A 161 13.35 -12.18 19.39
C ILE A 161 13.55 -11.24 18.18
N ASN A 162 14.79 -10.89 17.92
CA ASN A 162 15.18 -10.16 16.72
C ASN A 162 15.72 -11.14 15.69
N PHE A 163 15.06 -11.25 14.58
CA PHE A 163 15.47 -12.01 13.41
C PHE A 163 16.20 -11.10 12.43
N PHE A 164 17.30 -11.56 11.88
CA PHE A 164 18.02 -10.84 10.83
C PHE A 164 18.31 -11.77 9.66
N ALA A 165 17.81 -11.40 8.49
CA ALA A 165 17.91 -12.18 7.25
C ALA A 165 17.30 -13.59 7.34
N THR A 166 16.35 -13.80 8.22
CA THR A 166 15.62 -15.06 8.43
C THR A 166 14.27 -14.78 9.06
N THR A 167 13.39 -15.78 9.09
CA THR A 167 12.05 -15.67 9.64
C THR A 167 11.56 -17.00 10.24
N PHE A 168 10.26 -17.14 10.39
CA PHE A 168 9.62 -18.39 10.83
C PHE A 168 8.59 -18.87 9.80
N GLU A 169 8.24 -20.15 9.90
CA GLU A 169 7.09 -20.74 9.23
C GLU A 169 6.27 -21.58 10.19
N MET A 170 4.98 -21.71 9.90
CA MET A 170 4.05 -22.61 10.58
C MET A 170 3.54 -23.65 9.60
N THR A 171 3.87 -24.91 9.80
CA THR A 171 3.47 -26.02 8.94
C THR A 171 2.73 -27.11 9.73
N GLY A 172 1.96 -27.93 9.03
CA GLY A 172 1.10 -28.92 9.70
C GLY A 172 0.02 -28.25 10.54
N ASN A 173 -0.50 -28.93 11.55
CA ASN A 173 -1.52 -28.39 12.46
C ASN A 173 -0.86 -27.53 13.55
N SER A 174 -0.30 -26.40 13.13
CA SER A 174 0.40 -25.47 14.03
C SER A 174 -0.58 -24.41 14.52
N ASP A 175 -1.38 -24.76 15.54
CA ASP A 175 -2.50 -23.97 15.99
C ASP A 175 -2.25 -23.31 17.35
N TYR A 176 -2.97 -22.21 17.62
CA TYR A 176 -2.96 -21.51 18.90
C TYR A 176 -1.57 -21.04 19.35
N ASN A 177 -0.68 -20.77 18.40
CA ASN A 177 0.63 -20.21 18.69
C ASN A 177 0.58 -18.67 18.70
N THR A 178 1.49 -18.07 19.42
CA THR A 178 1.64 -16.61 19.49
C THR A 178 3.06 -16.20 19.11
N VAL A 179 3.18 -15.26 18.21
CA VAL A 179 4.44 -14.57 17.91
C VAL A 179 4.25 -13.13 18.32
N GLU A 180 4.98 -12.69 19.34
CA GLU A 180 4.77 -11.37 19.94
C GLU A 180 6.06 -10.60 20.21
N GLU A 181 6.02 -9.29 20.06
CA GLU A 181 7.14 -8.37 20.33
C GLU A 181 8.45 -8.79 19.62
N CYS A 182 8.35 -9.38 18.42
CA CYS A 182 9.48 -9.81 17.61
C CYS A 182 9.78 -8.81 16.48
N ASN A 183 11.06 -8.68 16.10
CA ASN A 183 11.46 -7.85 14.97
C ASN A 183 12.06 -8.73 13.88
N PHE A 184 11.56 -8.59 12.66
CA PHE A 184 12.01 -9.31 11.47
C PHE A 184 12.63 -8.33 10.50
N TYR A 185 13.97 -8.28 10.45
CA TYR A 185 14.75 -7.44 9.56
C TYR A 185 15.23 -8.26 8.36
N TYR A 186 14.87 -7.85 7.15
CA TYR A 186 15.18 -8.56 5.92
C TYR A 186 14.72 -10.03 5.96
N PRO A 187 13.49 -10.32 6.37
CA PRO A 187 13.03 -11.69 6.63
C PRO A 187 13.00 -12.54 5.36
N SER A 188 12.73 -11.94 4.22
CA SER A 188 12.70 -12.60 2.92
C SER A 188 13.76 -12.01 1.99
N ALA A 189 14.26 -12.82 1.08
CA ALA A 189 15.20 -12.41 0.06
C ALA A 189 15.05 -13.32 -1.16
N SER A 190 15.14 -12.74 -2.35
CA SER A 190 15.15 -13.50 -3.58
C SER A 190 16.42 -14.35 -3.73
N LYS A 191 16.34 -15.35 -4.58
CA LYS A 191 17.51 -16.18 -4.98
C LYS A 191 18.11 -15.78 -6.32
N ARG A 192 17.76 -14.61 -6.83
CA ARG A 192 18.23 -14.10 -8.13
C ARG A 192 19.74 -14.10 -8.23
N MET A 193 20.42 -13.56 -7.24
CA MET A 193 21.89 -13.55 -7.20
C MET A 193 22.51 -14.93 -7.09
N LEU A 194 21.74 -15.95 -6.74
CA LEU A 194 22.14 -17.34 -6.79
C LEU A 194 21.86 -17.98 -8.16
N GLY A 195 21.32 -17.21 -9.12
CA GLY A 195 21.05 -17.62 -10.50
C GLY A 195 19.65 -18.18 -10.73
N THR A 196 18.76 -18.02 -9.77
CA THR A 196 17.36 -18.38 -9.94
C THR A 196 16.63 -17.17 -10.51
N THR A 197 16.30 -17.22 -11.80
CA THR A 197 15.61 -16.14 -12.53
C THR A 197 14.21 -16.54 -12.98
N ASP A 198 13.75 -17.70 -12.61
CA ASP A 198 12.44 -18.25 -12.96
C ASP A 198 11.28 -17.70 -12.12
N GLY A 199 11.55 -16.73 -11.31
CA GLY A 199 10.67 -15.66 -10.83
C GLY A 199 9.28 -16.06 -10.34
N LEU A 200 9.13 -17.18 -9.66
CA LEU A 200 7.85 -17.60 -9.12
C LEU A 200 7.82 -17.53 -7.60
N GLY A 201 7.78 -16.34 -7.09
CA GLY A 201 7.66 -16.08 -5.68
C GLY A 201 9.00 -15.83 -4.98
N THR A 202 8.98 -14.91 -4.02
CA THR A 202 10.10 -14.77 -3.11
C THR A 202 10.14 -16.02 -2.24
N PRO A 203 11.15 -16.88 -2.37
CA PRO A 203 11.21 -18.06 -1.53
C PRO A 203 11.40 -17.65 -0.07
N ASN A 204 10.73 -18.38 0.82
CA ASN A 204 10.96 -18.29 2.26
C ASN A 204 10.50 -16.97 2.88
N VAL A 205 9.31 -16.56 2.51
CA VAL A 205 8.55 -15.52 3.23
C VAL A 205 8.02 -16.09 4.55
N THR A 206 7.65 -15.23 5.48
CA THR A 206 6.94 -15.65 6.69
C THR A 206 5.61 -16.29 6.32
N GLU A 207 5.42 -17.56 6.64
CA GLU A 207 4.23 -18.30 6.21
C GLU A 207 3.48 -18.95 7.36
N LEU A 208 2.15 -18.78 7.35
CA LEU A 208 1.18 -19.60 8.09
C LEU A 208 0.53 -20.55 7.09
N GLY A 209 0.91 -21.82 7.11
CA GLY A 209 0.45 -22.84 6.18
C GLY A 209 -1.04 -23.16 6.30
N SER A 210 -1.57 -23.97 5.39
CA SER A 210 -3.02 -24.21 5.24
C SER A 210 -3.71 -24.86 6.46
N ASN A 211 -2.97 -25.43 7.37
CA ASN A 211 -3.49 -26.01 8.62
C ASN A 211 -2.84 -25.32 9.83
N ALA A 212 -2.48 -24.06 9.72
CA ALA A 212 -1.95 -23.26 10.82
C ALA A 212 -3.03 -22.26 11.22
N ASP A 213 -3.92 -22.68 12.12
CA ASP A 213 -5.15 -21.97 12.46
C ASP A 213 -5.08 -21.36 13.86
N ASN A 214 -5.90 -20.33 14.10
CA ASN A 214 -6.05 -19.71 15.42
C ASN A 214 -4.74 -19.15 16.01
N ASN A 215 -3.77 -18.80 15.19
CA ASN A 215 -2.52 -18.21 15.64
C ASN A 215 -2.64 -16.69 15.78
N THR A 216 -1.79 -16.10 16.60
CA THR A 216 -1.69 -14.66 16.78
C THR A 216 -0.30 -14.17 16.45
N ILE A 217 -0.21 -13.14 15.61
CA ILE A 217 1.02 -12.37 15.39
C ILE A 217 0.73 -10.95 15.85
N GLU A 218 1.40 -10.52 16.93
CA GLU A 218 1.13 -9.21 17.52
C GLU A 218 2.39 -8.47 17.95
N LYS A 219 2.33 -7.12 17.89
CA LYS A 219 3.42 -6.23 18.30
C LYS A 219 4.77 -6.59 17.66
N CYS A 220 4.71 -7.04 16.41
CA CYS A 220 5.89 -7.41 15.63
C CYS A 220 6.21 -6.33 14.60
N LEU A 221 7.50 -6.18 14.28
CA LEU A 221 7.99 -5.39 13.16
C LEU A 221 8.43 -6.31 12.03
N PHE A 222 7.89 -6.09 10.84
CA PHE A 222 8.39 -6.66 9.58
C PHE A 222 8.99 -5.51 8.78
N GLU A 223 10.28 -5.60 8.47
CA GLU A 223 10.99 -4.51 7.82
C GLU A 223 11.93 -4.99 6.73
N ASN A 224 11.89 -4.30 5.58
CA ASN A 224 12.75 -4.54 4.42
C ASN A 224 12.56 -5.94 3.83
N THR A 225 11.40 -6.23 3.29
CA THR A 225 11.16 -7.48 2.55
C THR A 225 11.34 -7.26 1.04
N GLU A 226 11.84 -8.25 0.34
CA GLU A 226 11.88 -8.23 -1.12
C GLU A 226 10.56 -8.66 -1.75
N GLY A 227 9.89 -9.62 -1.16
CA GLY A 227 8.53 -10.03 -1.48
C GLY A 227 7.58 -9.77 -0.33
N GLU A 228 6.57 -10.62 -0.20
CA GLU A 228 5.52 -10.48 0.80
C GLU A 228 6.09 -10.46 2.23
N ALA A 229 5.43 -9.69 3.10
CA ALA A 229 5.73 -9.74 4.52
C ALA A 229 5.16 -11.01 5.17
N LEU A 230 3.92 -11.36 4.79
CA LEU A 230 3.20 -12.52 5.32
C LEU A 230 2.43 -13.22 4.21
N VAL A 231 2.47 -14.55 4.23
CA VAL A 231 1.58 -15.44 3.49
C VAL A 231 0.75 -16.24 4.48
N ILE A 232 -0.56 -16.10 4.43
CA ILE A 232 -1.50 -16.73 5.38
C ILE A 232 -2.46 -17.62 4.61
N LYS A 233 -2.32 -18.92 4.77
CA LYS A 233 -3.18 -19.92 4.15
C LYS A 233 -4.14 -20.57 5.15
N GLY A 234 -3.83 -20.49 6.44
CA GLY A 234 -4.65 -20.99 7.54
C GLY A 234 -5.81 -20.06 7.90
N ASP A 235 -6.74 -20.57 8.70
CA ASP A 235 -7.98 -19.91 9.06
C ASP A 235 -7.91 -19.29 10.47
N THR A 236 -8.77 -18.32 10.73
CA THR A 236 -9.00 -17.74 12.06
C THR A 236 -7.75 -17.18 12.77
N ASN A 237 -6.71 -16.82 12.02
CA ASN A 237 -5.53 -16.20 12.57
C ASN A 237 -5.76 -14.70 12.84
N THR A 238 -5.06 -14.16 13.83
CA THR A 238 -5.12 -12.74 14.19
C THR A 238 -3.77 -12.08 13.95
N ILE A 239 -3.76 -11.08 13.08
CA ILE A 239 -2.61 -10.24 12.74
C ILE A 239 -2.89 -8.84 13.29
N LYS A 240 -2.33 -8.55 14.46
CA LYS A 240 -2.78 -7.42 15.26
C LYS A 240 -1.62 -6.57 15.75
N ASN A 241 -1.80 -5.24 15.67
CA ASN A 241 -0.91 -4.30 16.31
C ASN A 241 0.56 -4.44 15.85
N ASN A 242 0.76 -4.74 14.55
CA ASN A 242 2.08 -4.90 13.95
C ASN A 242 2.49 -3.68 13.13
N TYR A 243 3.79 -3.51 12.94
CA TYR A 243 4.36 -2.60 11.95
C TYR A 243 4.87 -3.38 10.74
N PHE A 244 4.45 -2.93 9.56
CA PHE A 244 4.97 -3.38 8.27
C PHE A 244 5.59 -2.19 7.57
N HIS A 245 6.90 -2.22 7.36
CA HIS A 245 7.64 -1.10 6.82
C HIS A 245 8.61 -1.53 5.72
N HIS A 246 8.55 -0.85 4.58
CA HIS A 246 9.39 -1.13 3.42
C HIS A 246 9.22 -2.57 2.93
N ILE A 247 8.00 -2.89 2.57
CA ILE A 247 7.57 -4.25 2.24
C ILE A 247 7.48 -4.43 0.73
N ASP A 248 7.87 -5.63 0.27
CA ASP A 248 7.68 -6.06 -1.11
C ASP A 248 8.36 -5.12 -2.11
N TRP A 249 9.63 -4.82 -1.86
CA TRP A 249 10.33 -3.76 -2.58
C TRP A 249 10.83 -4.19 -3.97
N SER A 250 11.09 -5.44 -4.22
CA SER A 250 11.31 -5.91 -5.58
C SER A 250 10.00 -6.23 -6.30
N ALA A 251 8.91 -6.40 -5.55
CA ALA A 251 7.55 -6.61 -6.07
C ALA A 251 7.52 -7.60 -7.25
N SER A 252 8.38 -8.62 -7.17
CA SER A 252 8.58 -9.52 -8.26
C SER A 252 8.21 -10.90 -7.81
N GLU A 253 7.48 -11.66 -8.35
CA GLU A 253 7.59 -13.08 -8.07
C GLU A 253 6.30 -13.81 -7.71
N LEU A 254 5.18 -13.09 -7.52
CA LEU A 254 3.89 -13.75 -7.49
C LEU A 254 3.30 -13.92 -8.89
N GLN A 255 2.77 -15.09 -9.15
CA GLN A 255 1.88 -15.26 -10.29
C GLN A 255 0.54 -14.58 -10.00
N GLY A 256 0.17 -13.61 -10.80
CA GLY A 256 -1.08 -12.89 -10.64
C GLY A 256 -0.89 -11.51 -10.00
N LEU A 257 -1.79 -11.12 -9.13
CA LEU A 257 -1.73 -9.86 -8.42
C LEU A 257 -0.61 -9.90 -7.38
N MET A 258 0.31 -8.93 -7.43
CA MET A 258 1.34 -8.75 -6.41
C MET A 258 0.72 -8.13 -5.16
N VAL A 259 0.96 -8.73 -3.99
CA VAL A 259 0.31 -8.38 -2.73
C VAL A 259 1.31 -8.46 -1.58
N SER A 260 1.45 -7.41 -0.80
CA SER A 260 2.42 -7.34 0.30
C SER A 260 2.07 -8.22 1.51
N ILE A 261 0.77 -8.39 1.80
CA ILE A 261 0.25 -9.34 2.80
C ILE A 261 -0.81 -10.21 2.12
N TYR A 262 -0.44 -11.43 1.82
CA TYR A 262 -1.25 -12.33 1.00
C TYR A 262 -1.96 -13.36 1.87
N CYS A 263 -3.28 -13.28 1.94
CA CYS A 263 -4.10 -14.22 2.71
C CYS A 263 -5.12 -14.92 1.80
N THR A 264 -5.15 -16.24 1.87
CA THR A 264 -6.14 -17.09 1.21
C THR A 264 -7.02 -17.86 2.20
N GLY A 265 -6.67 -17.82 3.48
CA GLY A 265 -7.47 -18.42 4.53
C GLY A 265 -8.80 -17.71 4.80
N THR A 266 -9.56 -18.23 5.73
CA THR A 266 -10.92 -17.78 6.05
C THR A 266 -10.99 -17.22 7.47
N SER A 267 -11.79 -16.17 7.68
CA SER A 267 -12.07 -15.58 9.00
C SER A 267 -10.82 -15.05 9.73
N ASN A 268 -9.82 -14.62 8.99
CA ASN A 268 -8.63 -13.99 9.56
C ASN A 268 -8.93 -12.53 9.96
N ILE A 269 -8.26 -12.04 10.98
CA ILE A 269 -8.41 -10.70 11.53
C ILE A 269 -7.12 -9.91 11.32
N PHE A 270 -7.24 -8.75 10.66
CA PHE A 270 -6.17 -7.77 10.49
C PHE A 270 -6.59 -6.51 11.23
N GLN A 271 -6.01 -6.25 12.39
CA GLN A 271 -6.46 -5.20 13.29
C GLN A 271 -5.31 -4.35 13.82
N GLU A 272 -5.51 -3.03 13.92
CA GLU A 272 -4.56 -2.11 14.57
C GLU A 272 -3.14 -2.17 13.99
N ASN A 273 -2.97 -2.57 12.73
CA ASN A 273 -1.65 -2.61 12.12
C ASN A 273 -1.30 -1.26 11.48
N THR A 274 -0.03 -0.88 11.58
CA THR A 274 0.54 0.22 10.80
C THR A 274 1.30 -0.35 9.61
N ILE A 275 0.92 0.07 8.40
CA ILE A 275 1.57 -0.34 7.15
C ILE A 275 2.05 0.91 6.44
N HIS A 276 3.36 0.99 6.23
CA HIS A 276 3.99 2.16 5.61
C HIS A 276 5.06 1.72 4.62
N THR A 277 5.02 2.29 3.44
CA THR A 277 5.97 2.01 2.35
C THR A 277 5.88 0.56 1.86
N THR A 278 5.05 0.32 0.85
CA THR A 278 5.01 -0.95 0.14
C THR A 278 5.22 -0.77 -1.36
N GLY A 279 5.83 -1.75 -2.01
CA GLY A 279 6.08 -1.72 -3.44
C GLY A 279 4.96 -2.34 -4.28
N ALA A 280 4.37 -3.42 -3.81
CA ALA A 280 3.40 -4.22 -4.58
C ALA A 280 2.11 -3.47 -4.92
N SER A 281 1.45 -3.94 -5.93
CA SER A 281 0.18 -3.44 -6.46
C SER A 281 -0.91 -3.34 -5.39
N ALA A 282 -1.13 -4.41 -4.63
CA ALA A 282 -2.04 -4.44 -3.51
C ALA A 282 -1.31 -4.57 -2.18
N THR A 283 -1.85 -3.94 -1.14
CA THR A 283 -1.22 -4.04 0.18
C THR A 283 -1.69 -5.27 0.94
N VAL A 284 -2.99 -5.48 1.06
CA VAL A 284 -3.57 -6.63 1.78
C VAL A 284 -4.64 -7.31 0.92
N LEU A 285 -4.47 -8.59 0.67
CA LEU A 285 -5.53 -9.49 0.25
C LEU A 285 -5.99 -10.27 1.50
N PRO A 286 -7.21 -10.07 2.00
CA PRO A 286 -7.55 -10.45 3.37
C PRO A 286 -8.06 -11.89 3.55
N GLY A 287 -8.35 -12.62 2.47
CA GLY A 287 -9.08 -13.89 2.54
C GLY A 287 -10.60 -13.71 2.69
N ARG A 288 -11.33 -14.80 2.87
CA ARG A 288 -12.79 -14.79 3.00
C ARG A 288 -13.23 -14.47 4.42
N THR A 289 -14.41 -13.89 4.56
CA THR A 289 -15.04 -13.58 5.86
C THR A 289 -14.11 -12.91 6.88
N SER A 290 -13.10 -12.24 6.37
CA SER A 290 -12.06 -11.61 7.17
C SER A 290 -12.48 -10.24 7.66
N THR A 291 -11.91 -9.82 8.79
CA THR A 291 -12.06 -8.46 9.33
C THR A 291 -10.78 -7.67 9.07
N PHE A 292 -10.94 -6.45 8.56
CA PHE A 292 -9.86 -5.48 8.41
C PHE A 292 -10.26 -4.18 9.13
N SER A 293 -9.68 -3.92 10.29
CA SER A 293 -10.17 -2.86 11.17
C SER A 293 -9.07 -2.13 11.92
N TYR A 294 -9.29 -0.84 12.17
CA TYR A 294 -8.39 0.02 12.93
C TYR A 294 -6.94 0.05 12.40
N ASN A 295 -6.74 -0.26 11.11
CA ASN A 295 -5.42 -0.19 10.51
C ASN A 295 -5.11 1.23 10.03
N LYS A 296 -3.85 1.63 10.15
CA LYS A 296 -3.30 2.87 9.62
C LYS A 296 -2.37 2.55 8.46
N VAL A 297 -2.69 3.05 7.27
CA VAL A 297 -1.95 2.68 6.06
C VAL A 297 -1.64 3.90 5.22
N THR A 298 -0.38 4.04 4.83
CA THR A 298 0.07 5.17 3.99
C THR A 298 1.24 4.76 3.10
N ASN A 299 1.44 5.51 2.03
CA ASN A 299 2.59 5.40 1.15
C ASN A 299 2.76 3.98 0.57
N THR A 300 1.72 3.45 -0.04
CA THR A 300 1.70 2.05 -0.51
C THR A 300 1.57 1.94 -2.01
N GLY A 301 1.98 0.77 -2.54
CA GLY A 301 1.86 0.45 -3.95
C GLY A 301 2.75 1.30 -4.85
N LEU A 302 3.94 1.66 -4.38
CA LEU A 302 4.82 2.65 -5.01
C LEU A 302 5.42 2.20 -6.34
N LEU A 303 5.54 0.90 -6.56
CA LEU A 303 6.25 0.35 -7.72
C LEU A 303 5.31 -0.17 -8.81
N GLN A 304 4.04 -0.36 -8.53
CA GLN A 304 3.11 -0.97 -9.49
C GLN A 304 1.81 -0.17 -9.60
N SER A 305 1.15 -0.22 -10.75
CA SER A 305 0.04 0.69 -11.05
C SER A 305 -1.29 0.28 -10.45
N ASP A 306 -1.82 -0.85 -10.74
CA ASP A 306 -3.17 -1.28 -10.33
C ASP A 306 -3.24 -1.60 -8.83
N GLY A 307 -4.38 -2.00 -8.31
CA GLY A 307 -4.54 -2.48 -6.95
C GLY A 307 -5.14 -1.51 -5.96
N ALA A 308 -5.16 -1.95 -4.71
CA ALA A 308 -5.73 -1.23 -3.57
C ALA A 308 -5.00 -1.57 -2.28
N VAL A 309 -5.14 -0.73 -1.27
CA VAL A 309 -4.67 -1.07 0.08
C VAL A 309 -5.41 -2.30 0.58
N PHE A 310 -6.73 -2.25 0.67
CA PHE A 310 -7.54 -3.45 0.88
C PHE A 310 -8.05 -3.95 -0.48
N GLN A 311 -7.55 -5.08 -0.93
CA GLN A 311 -7.90 -5.69 -2.20
C GLN A 311 -8.78 -6.92 -2.00
N GLY A 312 -10.09 -6.73 -2.00
CA GLY A 312 -11.04 -7.82 -2.03
C GLY A 312 -11.25 -8.30 -3.48
N THR A 313 -10.72 -9.46 -3.82
CA THR A 313 -10.81 -10.00 -5.18
C THR A 313 -11.70 -11.22 -5.22
N LYS A 314 -12.63 -11.27 -6.16
CA LYS A 314 -13.54 -12.41 -6.35
C LYS A 314 -14.27 -12.78 -5.04
N ASN A 315 -14.33 -14.07 -4.74
CA ASN A 315 -14.99 -14.59 -3.55
C ASN A 315 -14.31 -14.24 -2.21
N TYR A 316 -13.13 -13.63 -2.23
CA TYR A 316 -12.49 -13.12 -1.00
C TYR A 316 -13.20 -11.91 -0.39
N VAL A 317 -14.13 -11.29 -1.12
CA VAL A 317 -15.01 -10.25 -0.57
C VAL A 317 -16.08 -10.83 0.33
N GLN A 318 -16.50 -12.08 0.09
CA GLN A 318 -17.65 -12.67 0.76
C GLN A 318 -17.56 -12.61 2.29
N GLY A 319 -18.49 -11.92 2.92
CA GLY A 319 -18.57 -11.78 4.36
C GLY A 319 -17.45 -10.96 4.99
N SER A 320 -16.65 -10.25 4.20
CA SER A 320 -15.61 -9.38 4.75
C SER A 320 -16.21 -8.16 5.43
N VAL A 321 -15.60 -7.75 6.56
CA VAL A 321 -15.97 -6.53 7.28
C VAL A 321 -14.75 -5.62 7.36
N VAL A 322 -14.90 -4.42 6.77
CA VAL A 322 -13.83 -3.43 6.67
C VAL A 322 -14.27 -2.18 7.39
N HIS A 323 -13.64 -1.85 8.53
CA HIS A 323 -14.13 -0.74 9.34
C HIS A 323 -13.07 -0.02 10.16
N HIS A 324 -13.32 1.26 10.45
CA HIS A 324 -12.46 2.10 11.31
C HIS A 324 -11.00 2.11 10.86
N ASN A 325 -10.74 2.08 9.57
CA ASN A 325 -9.38 2.19 9.04
C ASN A 325 -9.09 3.62 8.60
N PHE A 326 -7.84 4.02 8.72
CA PHE A 326 -7.33 5.28 8.21
C PHE A 326 -6.28 5.03 7.13
N ILE A 327 -6.64 5.35 5.89
CA ILE A 327 -5.78 5.19 4.71
C ILE A 327 -5.58 6.55 4.06
N TYR A 328 -4.33 6.97 3.91
CA TYR A 328 -4.02 8.28 3.36
C TYR A 328 -2.70 8.30 2.59
N ASP A 329 -2.55 9.30 1.74
CA ASP A 329 -1.35 9.56 0.96
C ASP A 329 -0.84 8.30 0.22
N THR A 330 -1.69 7.74 -0.63
CA THR A 330 -1.33 6.62 -1.52
C THR A 330 -1.99 6.74 -2.89
N GLU A 331 -1.27 6.40 -3.93
CA GLU A 331 -1.78 6.40 -5.31
C GLU A 331 -2.69 5.20 -5.64
N LYS A 332 -3.06 4.41 -4.63
CA LYS A 332 -3.95 3.25 -4.77
C LYS A 332 -5.38 3.58 -4.34
N TYR A 333 -6.33 2.72 -4.74
CA TYR A 333 -7.61 2.71 -4.05
C TYR A 333 -7.39 2.41 -2.56
N ALA A 334 -8.08 3.13 -1.71
CA ALA A 334 -8.05 2.78 -0.29
C ALA A 334 -8.67 1.40 -0.07
N PHE A 335 -9.87 1.22 -0.64
CA PHE A 335 -10.59 -0.05 -0.51
C PHE A 335 -11.19 -0.42 -1.88
N ARG A 336 -11.07 -1.69 -2.22
CA ARG A 336 -11.57 -2.19 -3.49
C ARG A 336 -12.22 -3.55 -3.34
N TYR A 337 -13.49 -3.63 -3.67
CA TYR A 337 -14.15 -4.88 -4.00
C TYR A 337 -14.06 -5.09 -5.50
N ASP A 338 -13.29 -6.07 -5.93
CA ASP A 338 -12.95 -6.26 -7.33
C ASP A 338 -13.44 -7.62 -7.87
N ALA A 339 -14.01 -7.54 -9.04
CA ALA A 339 -14.41 -8.70 -9.82
C ALA A 339 -13.64 -8.68 -11.13
N PRO A 340 -12.47 -9.30 -11.21
CA PRO A 340 -11.76 -9.36 -12.48
C PRO A 340 -12.50 -10.23 -13.49
N GLY A 341 -12.51 -9.79 -14.73
CA GLY A 341 -12.92 -10.60 -15.87
C GLY A 341 -14.40 -10.64 -16.18
N GLY A 342 -15.18 -9.70 -15.63
CA GLY A 342 -16.56 -9.53 -16.08
C GLY A 342 -17.52 -10.65 -15.68
N ASP A 343 -17.20 -11.47 -14.69
CA ASP A 343 -18.08 -12.52 -14.18
C ASP A 343 -18.75 -12.07 -12.89
N ALA A 344 -20.00 -11.62 -13.01
CA ALA A 344 -20.80 -11.19 -11.85
C ALA A 344 -20.97 -12.30 -10.79
N THR A 345 -20.87 -13.55 -11.19
CA THR A 345 -20.97 -14.70 -10.26
C THR A 345 -19.68 -14.89 -9.45
N GLN A 346 -18.56 -14.40 -9.96
CA GLN A 346 -17.28 -14.41 -9.27
C GLN A 346 -16.96 -13.06 -8.58
N ALA A 347 -17.75 -12.03 -8.89
CA ALA A 347 -17.69 -10.80 -8.12
C ALA A 347 -18.07 -11.13 -6.68
N GLY A 348 -17.23 -10.82 -5.73
CA GLY A 348 -17.53 -11.04 -4.33
C GLY A 348 -18.84 -10.37 -3.94
N SER A 349 -19.50 -10.93 -2.95
CA SER A 349 -20.79 -10.43 -2.48
C SER A 349 -20.77 -10.38 -0.94
N TYR A 350 -21.67 -9.58 -0.39
CA TYR A 350 -21.89 -9.50 1.05
C TYR A 350 -20.71 -8.93 1.82
N GLY A 351 -19.92 -8.06 1.20
CA GLY A 351 -18.92 -7.26 1.91
C GLY A 351 -19.56 -6.08 2.63
N ILE A 352 -19.03 -5.74 3.81
CA ILE A 352 -19.45 -4.59 4.61
C ILE A 352 -18.25 -3.66 4.76
N MET A 353 -18.43 -2.39 4.45
CA MET A 353 -17.38 -1.37 4.54
C MET A 353 -17.94 -0.13 5.22
N HIS A 354 -17.48 0.16 6.45
CA HIS A 354 -18.06 1.23 7.23
C HIS A 354 -17.06 1.95 8.14
N HIS A 355 -17.36 3.21 8.51
CA HIS A 355 -16.56 4.03 9.42
C HIS A 355 -15.07 4.08 9.04
N ASN A 356 -14.76 4.09 7.74
CA ASN A 356 -13.39 4.23 7.27
C ASN A 356 -13.11 5.66 6.81
N ILE A 357 -11.85 6.05 6.92
CA ILE A 357 -11.34 7.30 6.39
C ILE A 357 -10.38 6.99 5.24
N ALA A 358 -10.58 7.65 4.10
CA ALA A 358 -9.63 7.64 2.99
C ALA A 358 -9.38 9.09 2.53
N ASP A 359 -8.12 9.51 2.53
CA ASP A 359 -7.73 10.86 2.15
C ASP A 359 -6.48 10.84 1.25
N ASN A 360 -6.53 11.60 0.17
CA ASN A 360 -5.46 11.63 -0.83
C ASN A 360 -5.14 10.23 -1.38
N THR A 361 -6.17 9.56 -1.86
CA THR A 361 -6.13 8.19 -2.42
C THR A 361 -6.90 8.14 -3.74
N ASN A 362 -6.97 7.00 -4.41
CA ASN A 362 -7.90 6.79 -5.53
C ASN A 362 -9.36 6.50 -5.08
N GLY A 363 -9.70 6.71 -3.82
CA GLY A 363 -11.03 6.50 -3.28
C GLY A 363 -11.40 5.02 -3.10
N LEU A 364 -12.70 4.75 -3.17
CA LEU A 364 -13.27 3.40 -3.06
C LEU A 364 -13.75 2.91 -4.41
N MET A 365 -13.53 1.62 -4.72
CA MET A 365 -14.12 0.99 -5.90
C MET A 365 -14.89 -0.26 -5.51
N ILE A 366 -16.18 -0.26 -5.80
CA ILE A 366 -17.12 -1.29 -5.39
C ILE A 366 -17.69 -2.02 -6.62
N LYS A 367 -17.45 -3.30 -6.68
CA LYS A 367 -18.04 -4.25 -7.63
C LYS A 367 -18.69 -5.40 -6.85
N GLY A 368 -19.43 -6.24 -7.56
CA GLY A 368 -20.12 -7.37 -6.96
C GLY A 368 -21.56 -7.03 -6.55
N ASN A 369 -22.18 -7.88 -5.76
CA ASN A 369 -23.58 -7.74 -5.38
C ASN A 369 -23.74 -7.73 -3.86
N ASN A 370 -24.83 -7.17 -3.38
CA ASN A 370 -25.18 -7.18 -1.96
C ASN A 370 -24.09 -6.59 -1.07
N GLN A 371 -23.45 -5.51 -1.49
CA GLN A 371 -22.46 -4.82 -0.68
C GLN A 371 -23.15 -3.81 0.26
N ILE A 372 -22.53 -3.51 1.40
CA ILE A 372 -22.96 -2.46 2.32
C ILE A 372 -21.82 -1.48 2.50
N ILE A 373 -22.02 -0.22 2.12
CA ILE A 373 -21.05 0.85 2.15
C ILE A 373 -21.65 2.01 2.96
N ALA A 374 -21.20 2.19 4.20
CA ALA A 374 -21.87 3.12 5.11
C ALA A 374 -20.89 3.89 6.00
N HIS A 375 -21.24 5.11 6.38
CA HIS A 375 -20.46 5.90 7.35
C HIS A 375 -18.97 6.02 7.01
N ASN A 376 -18.59 6.10 5.74
CA ASN A 376 -17.21 6.35 5.35
C ASN A 376 -16.98 7.83 5.04
N THR A 377 -15.79 8.33 5.33
CA THR A 377 -15.33 9.68 4.96
C THR A 377 -14.24 9.55 3.91
N ILE A 378 -14.51 10.02 2.68
CA ILE A 378 -13.60 9.92 1.54
C ILE A 378 -13.33 11.32 1.00
N LEU A 379 -12.08 11.75 1.10
CA LEU A 379 -11.65 13.10 0.74
C LEU A 379 -10.49 13.09 -0.27
N ASN A 380 -10.33 14.20 -0.95
CA ASN A 380 -9.15 14.52 -1.76
C ASN A 380 -8.73 13.40 -2.72
N THR A 381 -9.71 12.79 -3.37
CA THR A 381 -9.44 11.70 -4.31
C THR A 381 -8.59 12.18 -5.47
N ILE A 382 -7.47 11.52 -5.69
CA ILE A 382 -6.49 11.83 -6.74
C ILE A 382 -6.88 11.28 -8.11
N ASN A 383 -6.08 11.60 -9.12
CA ASN A 383 -6.26 11.11 -10.49
C ASN A 383 -7.64 11.40 -11.08
N ASN A 384 -8.26 12.51 -10.67
CA ASN A 384 -9.56 12.94 -11.15
C ASN A 384 -10.63 11.82 -11.11
N ARG A 385 -10.64 11.04 -10.02
CA ARG A 385 -11.59 9.94 -9.82
C ARG A 385 -12.79 10.38 -8.99
N ASN A 386 -13.85 9.62 -9.06
CA ASN A 386 -14.92 9.70 -8.07
C ASN A 386 -14.43 9.13 -6.74
N ASP A 387 -14.92 9.69 -5.64
CA ASP A 387 -14.51 9.29 -4.29
C ASP A 387 -15.02 7.88 -3.95
N ILE A 388 -16.28 7.60 -4.30
CA ILE A 388 -16.87 6.26 -4.23
C ILE A 388 -17.33 5.88 -5.63
N ILE A 389 -16.77 4.80 -6.14
CA ILE A 389 -17.00 4.29 -7.48
C ILE A 389 -17.81 2.99 -7.38
N ILE A 390 -19.02 3.00 -7.94
CA ILE A 390 -19.90 1.84 -7.98
C ILE A 390 -19.92 1.31 -9.41
N LEU A 391 -19.10 0.31 -9.71
CA LEU A 391 -19.01 -0.25 -11.06
C LEU A 391 -19.93 -1.45 -11.22
N SER A 392 -20.82 -1.36 -12.21
CA SER A 392 -21.73 -2.46 -12.59
C SER A 392 -21.16 -3.21 -13.79
N GLU A 393 -20.01 -3.82 -13.63
CA GLU A 393 -19.50 -4.76 -14.63
C GLU A 393 -20.39 -6.00 -14.62
N ASP A 394 -20.80 -6.47 -15.80
CA ASP A 394 -21.73 -7.59 -16.00
C ASP A 394 -22.99 -7.54 -15.14
N CYS A 395 -23.57 -6.36 -15.04
CA CYS A 395 -24.79 -6.14 -14.26
C CYS A 395 -24.61 -6.46 -12.75
N SER A 396 -23.41 -6.33 -12.23
CA SER A 396 -23.14 -6.41 -10.78
C SER A 396 -23.69 -5.19 -10.02
N ASN A 397 -23.49 -5.16 -8.73
CA ASN A 397 -24.05 -4.20 -7.78
C ASN A 397 -25.57 -4.26 -7.60
N ASN A 398 -26.16 -5.43 -7.82
CA ASN A 398 -27.53 -5.65 -7.39
C ASN A 398 -27.59 -5.68 -5.85
N SER A 399 -28.59 -5.02 -5.28
CA SER A 399 -28.82 -4.97 -3.83
C SER A 399 -27.60 -4.46 -3.04
N THR A 400 -26.89 -3.48 -3.59
CA THR A 400 -25.81 -2.78 -2.89
C THR A 400 -26.36 -1.55 -2.19
N TYR A 401 -26.09 -1.42 -0.90
CA TYR A 401 -26.62 -0.38 -0.03
C TYR A 401 -25.55 0.66 0.30
N LEU A 402 -25.85 1.93 0.01
CA LEU A 402 -25.00 3.06 0.36
C LEU A 402 -25.75 4.02 1.28
N TYR A 403 -25.21 4.36 2.43
CA TYR A 403 -25.81 5.36 3.31
C TYR A 403 -24.80 6.01 4.25
N ASN A 404 -25.08 7.25 4.64
CA ASN A 404 -24.29 8.04 5.59
C ASN A 404 -22.81 8.20 5.23
N ASN A 405 -22.43 8.05 3.98
CA ASN A 405 -21.05 8.30 3.54
C ASN A 405 -20.84 9.79 3.30
N LEU A 406 -19.71 10.32 3.74
CA LEU A 406 -19.25 11.66 3.45
C LEU A 406 -18.25 11.61 2.31
N ALA A 407 -18.67 12.08 1.15
CA ALA A 407 -17.89 12.10 -0.07
C ALA A 407 -18.34 13.24 -0.98
N LYS A 408 -17.46 13.79 -1.76
CA LYS A 408 -17.76 14.85 -2.72
C LYS A 408 -18.45 14.30 -3.96
N ARG A 409 -18.04 13.10 -4.40
CA ARG A 409 -18.52 12.46 -5.61
C ARG A 409 -18.72 10.96 -5.43
N ILE A 410 -19.94 10.53 -5.68
CA ILE A 410 -20.26 9.10 -5.78
C ILE A 410 -20.75 8.86 -7.21
N GLY A 411 -20.16 7.93 -7.91
CA GLY A 411 -20.47 7.72 -9.33
C GLY A 411 -20.26 6.30 -9.80
N ALA A 412 -20.88 6.01 -10.93
CA ALA A 412 -20.79 4.71 -11.59
C ALA A 412 -19.63 4.59 -12.57
N HIS A 413 -18.70 5.52 -12.52
CA HIS A 413 -17.51 5.56 -13.37
C HIS A 413 -16.27 5.94 -12.59
N ARG A 414 -15.11 5.51 -13.07
CA ARG A 414 -13.84 5.83 -12.39
C ARG A 414 -13.49 7.31 -12.48
N SER A 415 -13.66 7.91 -13.66
CA SER A 415 -13.32 9.30 -13.90
C SER A 415 -14.42 10.25 -13.46
N ALA A 416 -14.06 11.25 -12.69
CA ALA A 416 -14.95 12.30 -12.24
C ALA A 416 -15.39 13.28 -13.36
N THR A 417 -14.63 13.38 -14.45
CA THR A 417 -14.93 14.32 -15.54
C THR A 417 -15.90 13.77 -16.57
N SER A 418 -15.93 12.48 -16.75
CA SER A 418 -16.69 11.87 -17.87
C SER A 418 -18.11 11.50 -17.50
N PHE A 419 -18.41 11.35 -16.22
CA PHE A 419 -19.68 10.79 -15.74
C PHE A 419 -20.01 11.24 -14.31
N SER A 420 -19.81 12.49 -14.00
CA SER A 420 -20.47 13.05 -12.82
C SER A 420 -21.97 12.92 -12.98
N LEU A 421 -22.65 12.61 -11.93
CA LEU A 421 -24.07 12.25 -11.91
C LEU A 421 -25.02 13.26 -12.48
N THR A 422 -24.61 14.41 -12.60
CA THR A 422 -25.15 15.41 -13.50
C THR A 422 -23.94 16.10 -14.00
N SER A 423 -23.92 16.45 -15.23
CA SER A 423 -22.89 17.25 -15.84
C SER A 423 -22.58 18.47 -15.01
N ASP A 424 -22.31 18.48 -13.81
CA ASP A 424 -21.91 19.62 -12.99
C ASP A 424 -22.62 19.74 -11.65
N SER A 425 -23.47 18.79 -11.29
CA SER A 425 -24.01 18.80 -9.94
C SER A 425 -23.40 17.67 -9.17
N PRO A 426 -22.57 18.02 -8.28
CA PRO A 426 -22.02 17.12 -7.32
C PRO A 426 -23.14 16.51 -6.50
N MET A 427 -22.99 15.25 -6.16
CA MET A 427 -23.92 14.55 -5.31
C MET A 427 -24.02 15.26 -3.97
N PRO A 428 -25.21 15.47 -3.46
CA PRO A 428 -25.36 15.86 -2.07
C PRO A 428 -24.72 14.81 -1.21
N MET A 429 -23.97 15.25 -0.25
CA MET A 429 -23.10 14.45 0.59
C MET A 429 -23.81 13.68 1.66
N ALA A 430 -24.95 13.34 1.57
CA ALA A 430 -25.58 12.61 2.62
C ALA A 430 -26.12 11.35 2.08
N GLY A 431 -25.64 10.28 2.62
CA GLY A 431 -26.12 8.97 2.35
C GLY A 431 -27.18 8.93 1.31
N ASN A 432 -26.89 8.52 0.15
CA ASN A 432 -27.79 8.47 -0.97
C ASN A 432 -28.49 9.75 -1.29
N ALA A 433 -27.84 10.53 -1.95
CA ALA A 433 -28.51 11.54 -2.68
C ALA A 433 -29.46 10.92 -3.67
N GLY A 434 -30.62 10.86 -3.21
CA GLY A 434 -31.85 10.63 -3.90
C GLY A 434 -31.80 10.03 -5.28
N GLY A 435 -32.16 8.78 -5.39
CA GLY A 435 -32.80 8.23 -6.56
C GLY A 435 -31.99 8.19 -7.85
N SER A 436 -30.71 8.13 -7.74
CA SER A 436 -29.87 7.98 -8.91
C SER A 436 -29.63 6.51 -9.19
N ASN A 437 -30.17 6.07 -10.28
CA ASN A 437 -30.06 4.71 -10.73
C ASN A 437 -28.69 4.45 -11.36
N TYR A 438 -27.84 3.73 -10.67
CA TYR A 438 -26.51 3.38 -11.15
C TYR A 438 -26.46 2.17 -12.11
N GLY A 439 -27.58 1.66 -12.50
CA GLY A 439 -27.70 0.44 -13.31
C GLY A 439 -27.71 0.60 -14.82
N TYR A 440 -27.34 1.76 -15.37
CA TYR A 440 -27.30 1.95 -16.81
C TYR A 440 -25.91 1.76 -17.38
N ILE A 441 -25.84 1.06 -18.50
CA ILE A 441 -24.63 0.91 -19.30
C ILE A 441 -24.77 1.67 -20.61
N LYS A 442 -23.65 2.13 -21.15
CA LYS A 442 -23.59 2.72 -22.47
C LYS A 442 -23.24 1.66 -23.49
N VAL A 443 -24.18 1.34 -24.34
CA VAL A 443 -23.98 0.46 -25.48
C VAL A 443 -24.00 1.32 -26.74
N SER A 444 -22.88 1.40 -27.42
CA SER A 444 -22.70 2.32 -28.54
C SER A 444 -22.90 3.78 -28.09
N SER A 445 -23.83 4.49 -28.63
CA SER A 445 -24.16 5.88 -28.24
C SER A 445 -25.42 5.98 -27.36
N SER A 446 -25.99 4.87 -26.94
CA SER A 446 -27.25 4.84 -26.21
C SER A 446 -27.09 4.28 -24.80
N TRP A 447 -27.80 4.87 -23.86
CA TRP A 447 -27.90 4.40 -22.48
C TRP A 447 -29.09 3.45 -22.34
N ARG A 448 -28.92 2.29 -21.76
CA ARG A 448 -29.96 1.35 -21.44
C ARG A 448 -29.72 0.58 -20.17
N ALA A 449 -30.72 -0.04 -19.62
CA ALA A 449 -30.55 -0.97 -18.53
C ALA A 449 -29.59 -2.10 -18.88
N CYS A 450 -28.81 -2.53 -17.94
CA CYS A 450 -27.91 -3.65 -18.06
C CYS A 450 -28.71 -4.95 -18.30
N GLN A 451 -28.21 -5.78 -19.20
CA GLN A 451 -28.82 -7.07 -19.52
C GLN A 451 -27.78 -8.18 -19.42
N SER A 452 -28.22 -9.38 -19.12
CA SER A 452 -27.33 -10.54 -19.07
C SER A 452 -26.60 -10.70 -20.42
N GLY A 453 -25.29 -10.81 -20.38
CA GLY A 453 -24.41 -10.89 -21.54
C GLY A 453 -23.82 -9.56 -22.00
N ASP A 454 -24.10 -8.45 -21.31
CA ASP A 454 -23.43 -7.18 -21.56
C ASP A 454 -22.06 -7.17 -20.90
N SER A 455 -21.01 -7.14 -21.70
CA SER A 455 -19.65 -6.93 -21.21
C SER A 455 -19.41 -5.44 -21.03
N TYR A 456 -19.76 -4.79 -19.87
CA TYR A 456 -19.41 -3.42 -19.80
C TYR A 456 -19.36 -2.60 -18.56
N TYR A 457 -18.68 -1.58 -18.65
CA TYR A 457 -17.84 -0.89 -17.71
C TYR A 457 -18.39 0.40 -17.14
N ASN A 458 -19.39 0.99 -17.66
CA ASN A 458 -19.75 2.36 -17.30
C ASN A 458 -21.24 2.48 -17.08
N ALA A 459 -21.69 2.06 -15.92
CA ALA A 459 -23.00 2.48 -15.46
C ALA A 459 -22.94 3.98 -15.14
N THR A 460 -23.91 4.74 -15.59
CA THR A 460 -24.12 6.11 -15.12
C THR A 460 -25.42 6.19 -14.38
N ALA A 461 -25.52 7.14 -13.51
CA ALA A 461 -26.79 7.58 -13.00
C ALA A 461 -27.65 8.07 -14.14
N GLY A 462 -28.69 7.35 -14.45
CA GLY A 462 -29.69 7.78 -15.43
C GLY A 462 -30.69 8.73 -14.80
N SER A 463 -30.96 9.81 -15.47
CA SER A 463 -32.15 10.61 -15.20
C SER A 463 -33.38 9.91 -15.74
N GLY A 464 -33.83 8.85 -15.17
CA GLY A 464 -35.00 8.16 -15.71
C GLY A 464 -35.45 6.98 -14.88
N SER A 465 -36.72 6.89 -14.76
CA SER A 465 -37.43 5.87 -14.02
C SER A 465 -36.88 4.48 -14.26
N SER A 466 -36.58 3.84 -13.17
CA SER A 466 -36.48 2.39 -12.98
C SER A 466 -35.43 1.68 -13.78
N GLN A 467 -34.33 1.44 -13.15
CA GLN A 467 -33.60 0.19 -13.33
C GLN A 467 -32.32 0.19 -12.53
N ASN A 468 -32.43 -0.27 -11.36
CA ASN A 468 -31.34 -0.25 -10.43
C ASN A 468 -30.81 -1.65 -10.28
N ASN A 469 -29.56 -1.81 -10.62
CA ASN A 469 -28.80 -2.90 -10.09
C ASN A 469 -28.30 -2.60 -8.67
N ILE A 470 -28.55 -1.37 -8.19
CA ILE A 470 -28.23 -0.92 -6.84
C ILE A 470 -29.54 -0.62 -6.12
N ASP A 471 -29.84 -1.40 -5.09
CA ASP A 471 -30.91 -1.06 -4.17
C ASP A 471 -30.38 0.00 -3.22
N GLU A 472 -30.58 1.25 -3.60
CA GLU A 472 -30.32 2.37 -2.70
C GLU A 472 -31.37 2.38 -1.61
N ILE A 473 -30.95 2.66 -0.40
CA ILE A 473 -31.87 3.17 0.62
C ILE A 473 -32.21 4.59 0.21
N ASN A 474 -33.34 4.73 -0.44
CA ASN A 474 -33.79 5.98 -0.99
C ASN A 474 -34.20 6.92 0.14
N VAL A 475 -33.25 7.71 0.62
CA VAL A 475 -33.48 8.71 1.64
C VAL A 475 -33.62 10.05 0.95
N SER A 476 -34.85 10.46 0.72
CA SER A 476 -35.15 11.83 0.30
C SER A 476 -34.73 12.80 1.38
N ARG A 477 -33.63 13.51 1.15
CA ARG A 477 -33.21 14.58 2.02
C ARG A 477 -33.55 15.94 1.44
N THR A 478 -34.57 16.49 1.95
CA THR A 478 -34.90 17.89 1.71
C THR A 478 -34.05 18.76 2.61
N GLY A 479 -33.22 19.60 2.02
CA GLY A 479 -32.49 20.65 2.75
C GLY A 479 -30.97 20.56 2.81
N LEU A 480 -30.36 19.47 2.36
CA LEU A 480 -28.91 19.41 2.18
C LEU A 480 -28.53 20.05 0.84
N THR A 481 -27.84 21.16 0.93
CA THR A 481 -27.20 21.79 -0.22
C THR A 481 -25.84 21.14 -0.44
N TYR A 482 -25.53 20.87 -1.68
CA TYR A 482 -24.21 20.46 -2.08
C TYR A 482 -23.15 21.40 -1.52
N ASN A 483 -22.12 20.84 -0.91
CA ASN A 483 -20.94 21.58 -0.52
C ASN A 483 -19.73 21.07 -1.35
N SER A 484 -19.14 21.96 -2.12
CA SER A 484 -17.94 21.64 -2.90
C SER A 484 -16.69 21.48 -2.05
N ASP A 485 -16.79 21.94 -0.81
CA ASP A 485 -15.70 21.92 0.17
C ASP A 485 -16.12 21.04 1.36
N VAL A 486 -15.95 19.74 1.18
CA VAL A 486 -16.31 18.73 2.18
C VAL A 486 -15.44 18.86 3.41
N GLU A 487 -14.21 19.28 3.23
CA GLU A 487 -13.23 19.50 4.28
C GLU A 487 -13.71 20.58 5.27
N SER A 488 -14.45 21.58 4.80
CA SER A 488 -15.01 22.63 5.65
C SER A 488 -16.09 22.15 6.63
N LEU A 489 -16.59 20.93 6.47
CA LEU A 489 -17.57 20.30 7.35
C LEU A 489 -16.92 19.57 8.53
N LEU A 490 -15.61 19.44 8.49
CA LEU A 490 -14.78 18.67 9.42
C LEU A 490 -13.79 19.57 10.15
N ASN A 491 -13.13 19.03 11.16
CA ASN A 491 -11.98 19.65 11.81
C ASN A 491 -10.71 19.52 10.96
N TYR A 492 -10.84 19.56 9.64
CA TYR A 492 -9.82 19.15 8.69
C TYR A 492 -8.56 20.01 8.73
N ASN A 493 -7.41 19.36 8.81
CA ASN A 493 -6.09 19.96 8.66
C ASN A 493 -5.42 19.47 7.37
N SER A 494 -5.11 20.39 6.47
CA SER A 494 -4.47 20.07 5.19
C SER A 494 -2.95 19.91 5.28
N GLY A 495 -2.35 20.10 6.47
CA GLY A 495 -0.92 20.00 6.68
C GLY A 495 -0.42 18.56 6.79
N ASP A 496 0.91 18.43 6.88
CA ASP A 496 1.55 17.15 7.19
C ASP A 496 1.17 16.66 8.59
N GLY A 497 1.14 15.35 8.78
CA GLY A 497 0.88 14.73 10.07
C GLY A 497 -0.61 14.60 10.38
N LYS A 498 -1.42 14.25 9.38
CA LYS A 498 -2.85 13.97 9.53
C LYS A 498 -3.12 12.91 10.58
N THR A 499 -4.16 13.16 11.36
CA THR A 499 -4.65 12.26 12.40
C THR A 499 -6.15 12.03 12.24
N GLU A 500 -6.67 11.03 12.87
CA GLU A 500 -8.09 10.70 12.85
C GLU A 500 -8.96 11.88 13.35
N SER A 501 -8.44 12.68 14.28
CA SER A 501 -9.15 13.86 14.83
C SER A 501 -9.43 14.97 13.80
N ASP A 502 -8.70 14.98 12.68
CA ASP A 502 -8.92 15.95 11.59
C ASP A 502 -10.24 15.70 10.84
N TYR A 503 -10.84 14.52 11.01
CA TYR A 503 -12.03 14.09 10.28
C TYR A 503 -13.31 14.11 11.13
N HIS A 504 -13.26 14.71 12.31
CA HIS A 504 -14.45 14.87 13.16
C HIS A 504 -15.41 15.90 12.58
N PRO A 505 -16.73 15.65 12.61
CA PRO A 505 -17.72 16.56 12.09
C PRO A 505 -17.80 17.83 12.93
N THR A 506 -17.88 18.98 12.25
CA THR A 506 -18.02 20.31 12.89
C THR A 506 -19.26 21.09 12.41
N SER A 507 -19.89 20.60 11.36
CA SER A 507 -21.00 21.29 10.71
C SER A 507 -22.33 20.59 10.95
N ASN A 508 -23.36 21.38 11.34
CA ASN A 508 -24.74 20.89 11.44
C ASN A 508 -25.31 20.40 10.09
N THR A 509 -24.62 20.60 9.00
CA THR A 509 -24.97 20.04 7.69
C THR A 509 -24.83 18.52 7.65
N ILE A 510 -23.98 17.96 8.49
CA ILE A 510 -23.71 16.51 8.57
C ILE A 510 -24.01 15.94 9.96
N ILE A 511 -23.94 16.76 11.02
CA ILE A 511 -24.26 16.35 12.39
C ILE A 511 -25.75 16.07 12.51
N ASP A 512 -26.12 14.93 13.07
CA ASP A 512 -27.52 14.49 13.24
C ASP A 512 -28.32 14.40 11.92
N GLN A 513 -27.65 14.28 10.80
CA GLN A 513 -28.28 14.24 9.48
C GLN A 513 -28.31 12.86 8.85
N GLY A 514 -27.71 11.87 9.48
CA GLY A 514 -27.67 10.48 9.03
C GLY A 514 -29.01 9.76 9.20
N VAL A 515 -29.09 8.60 8.60
CA VAL A 515 -30.26 7.72 8.66
C VAL A 515 -29.96 6.47 9.46
N SER A 516 -30.99 5.88 10.03
CA SER A 516 -30.92 4.58 10.70
C SER A 516 -31.77 3.58 9.93
N PRO A 517 -31.20 2.91 8.91
CA PRO A 517 -31.99 2.02 8.06
C PRO A 517 -32.38 0.75 8.80
N THR A 518 -33.66 0.47 8.83
CA THR A 518 -34.23 -0.75 9.45
C THR A 518 -34.49 -1.86 8.42
N THR A 519 -34.19 -1.60 7.15
CA THR A 519 -34.36 -2.58 6.08
C THR A 519 -33.53 -3.81 6.33
N THR A 520 -34.13 -4.97 6.18
CA THR A 520 -33.42 -6.24 6.21
C THR A 520 -33.14 -6.65 4.77
N PRO A 521 -31.86 -6.75 4.35
CA PRO A 521 -31.53 -7.19 3.01
C PRO A 521 -32.08 -8.58 2.71
N SER A 522 -32.59 -8.82 1.51
CA SER A 522 -32.84 -10.16 1.04
C SER A 522 -31.51 -10.94 1.10
N ASN A 523 -31.50 -12.13 1.62
CA ASN A 523 -30.28 -12.92 1.86
C ASN A 523 -29.35 -12.40 2.97
N SER A 524 -29.86 -11.65 3.91
CA SER A 524 -29.09 -11.09 5.04
C SER A 524 -28.33 -12.14 5.87
N GLY A 525 -28.71 -13.41 5.86
CA GLY A 525 -27.95 -14.50 6.47
C GLY A 525 -26.54 -14.70 5.89
N ASN A 526 -26.28 -14.23 4.69
CA ASN A 526 -24.98 -14.33 4.04
C ASN A 526 -23.93 -13.31 4.57
N TYR A 527 -24.36 -12.35 5.39
CA TYR A 527 -23.45 -11.45 6.12
C TYR A 527 -22.94 -12.02 7.44
N GLY A 528 -23.06 -13.34 7.62
CA GLY A 528 -22.56 -13.99 8.84
C GLY A 528 -23.55 -14.00 10.02
N GLY A 529 -24.84 -13.78 9.79
CA GLY A 529 -25.87 -13.76 10.82
C GLY A 529 -27.23 -14.27 10.35
N THR A 530 -28.21 -14.32 11.24
CA THR A 530 -29.58 -14.75 10.96
C THR A 530 -30.47 -13.58 10.52
N GLY A 531 -30.22 -13.03 9.35
CA GLY A 531 -31.08 -12.02 8.73
C GLY A 531 -31.19 -10.68 9.49
N PRO A 532 -30.08 -10.08 9.96
CA PRO A 532 -30.16 -8.79 10.67
C PRO A 532 -30.52 -7.66 9.73
N ALA A 533 -31.16 -6.62 10.28
CA ALA A 533 -31.38 -5.36 9.58
C ALA A 533 -30.04 -4.61 9.38
N LEU A 534 -29.99 -3.68 8.44
CA LEU A 534 -28.77 -2.94 8.07
C LEU A 534 -28.13 -2.23 9.25
N ASN A 535 -28.92 -1.66 10.16
CA ASN A 535 -28.42 -1.02 11.37
C ASN A 535 -27.75 -1.99 12.35
N ASN A 536 -28.01 -3.30 12.26
CA ASN A 536 -27.35 -4.30 13.06
C ASN A 536 -26.10 -4.85 12.36
N LEU A 537 -26.05 -4.77 11.03
CA LEU A 537 -24.88 -5.17 10.22
C LEU A 537 -23.77 -4.12 10.25
N VAL A 538 -24.16 -2.86 10.48
CA VAL A 538 -23.25 -1.74 10.67
C VAL A 538 -23.55 -1.15 12.05
N PRO A 539 -22.94 -1.67 13.12
CA PRO A 539 -23.13 -1.15 14.46
C PRO A 539 -22.75 0.33 14.52
N HIS A 540 -23.67 1.12 15.03
CA HIS A 540 -23.50 2.55 15.17
C HIS A 540 -24.27 3.05 16.39
N THR A 541 -23.68 3.95 17.13
CA THR A 541 -24.31 4.55 18.31
C THR A 541 -24.39 6.05 18.08
N ASN A 542 -25.59 6.58 17.92
CA ASN A 542 -25.79 8.01 17.76
C ASN A 542 -25.40 8.76 19.04
N ALA A 543 -24.59 9.79 18.89
CA ALA A 543 -24.30 10.71 19.99
C ALA A 543 -25.40 11.76 20.17
N GLY A 544 -26.22 11.99 19.14
CA GLY A 544 -27.28 12.98 19.06
C GLY A 544 -28.66 12.39 18.76
N SER A 545 -29.48 13.15 18.02
CA SER A 545 -30.85 12.79 17.65
C SER A 545 -30.91 11.80 16.47
N ALA A 546 -29.88 11.76 15.66
CA ALA A 546 -29.68 10.84 14.54
C ALA A 546 -28.19 10.58 14.35
N ALA A 547 -27.83 9.66 13.46
CA ALA A 547 -26.44 9.42 13.08
C ALA A 547 -25.83 10.66 12.42
N ASP A 548 -24.54 10.86 12.59
CA ASP A 548 -23.76 11.81 11.80
C ASP A 548 -23.43 11.20 10.42
N ILE A 549 -23.08 12.04 9.48
CA ILE A 549 -22.66 11.59 8.14
C ILE A 549 -21.14 11.57 8.10
N GLY A 550 -20.57 10.43 7.77
CA GLY A 550 -19.14 10.20 7.74
C GLY A 550 -18.70 9.15 8.76
N ALA A 551 -17.40 9.10 9.01
CA ALA A 551 -16.78 8.06 9.81
C ALA A 551 -16.90 8.26 11.33
N PHE A 552 -17.19 9.47 11.78
CA PHE A 552 -17.29 9.82 13.20
C PHE A 552 -18.64 10.40 13.59
N GLU A 553 -19.07 10.11 14.81
CA GLU A 553 -20.06 10.87 15.56
C GLU A 553 -19.39 12.04 16.32
N VAL A 554 -20.14 13.07 16.59
CA VAL A 554 -19.66 14.17 17.45
C VAL A 554 -19.26 13.62 18.82
N GLY A 555 -18.02 13.88 19.20
CA GLY A 555 -17.46 13.43 20.49
C GLY A 555 -17.02 11.97 20.54
N GLU A 556 -17.18 11.22 19.47
CA GLU A 556 -16.56 9.92 19.31
C GLU A 556 -15.07 10.07 19.02
N SER A 557 -14.26 9.13 19.44
CA SER A 557 -12.86 9.04 19.07
C SER A 557 -12.42 7.57 19.01
N TRP A 558 -11.64 7.27 18.01
CA TRP A 558 -10.93 5.99 17.87
C TRP A 558 -9.58 6.25 17.21
N ASP A 559 -8.60 5.46 17.57
CA ASP A 559 -7.26 5.53 17.01
C ASP A 559 -7.02 4.34 16.08
N THR A 560 -6.11 4.53 15.12
CA THR A 560 -5.72 3.49 14.18
C THR A 560 -4.23 3.21 14.24
N GLY A 561 -3.85 2.02 13.76
CA GLY A 561 -2.47 1.58 13.71
C GLY A 561 -1.96 1.04 15.04
N ALA A 562 -0.70 0.70 15.03
CA ALA A 562 -0.03 0.10 16.18
C ALA A 562 0.20 1.11 17.30
N ASP A 563 -0.01 0.70 18.54
CA ASP A 563 0.04 1.52 19.76
C ASP A 563 1.42 1.54 20.45
N TRP A 564 2.46 1.11 19.75
CA TRP A 564 3.83 1.03 20.28
C TRP A 564 4.86 1.58 19.30
N SER A 565 6.08 1.86 19.75
CA SER A 565 7.16 2.38 18.91
C SER A 565 8.05 1.23 18.43
N PRO A 566 8.15 0.99 17.12
CA PRO A 566 8.98 -0.08 16.57
C PRO A 566 10.46 0.26 16.59
N LYS A 567 11.30 -0.77 16.72
CA LYS A 567 12.76 -0.64 16.68
C LYS A 567 13.27 -0.86 15.27
N PHE A 568 13.09 0.13 14.41
CA PHE A 568 13.57 0.05 13.04
C PHE A 568 15.06 -0.26 12.94
N TYR A 569 15.44 -1.07 11.96
CA TYR A 569 16.83 -1.42 11.73
C TYR A 569 17.69 -0.20 11.40
N LYS A 570 17.15 0.70 10.58
CA LYS A 570 17.79 1.94 10.18
C LYS A 570 16.75 3.02 9.90
N VAL A 571 16.95 4.20 10.48
CA VAL A 571 16.10 5.38 10.24
C VAL A 571 16.93 6.43 9.50
N ILE A 572 16.46 6.86 8.34
CA ILE A 572 17.19 7.77 7.47
C ILE A 572 16.44 9.10 7.40
N TRP A 573 17.17 10.20 7.54
CA TRP A 573 16.66 11.51 7.20
C TRP A 573 16.38 11.60 5.70
N LYS A 574 15.17 11.99 5.29
CA LYS A 574 14.83 12.05 3.87
C LYS A 574 15.58 13.16 3.16
N THR A 575 16.08 12.90 1.95
CA THR A 575 16.65 13.94 1.09
C THR A 575 15.60 14.96 0.66
N SER A 576 14.34 14.55 0.58
CA SER A 576 13.15 15.36 0.31
C SER A 576 12.46 15.88 1.57
N ALA A 577 13.13 15.93 2.72
CA ALA A 577 12.53 16.42 3.96
C ALA A 577 11.87 17.79 3.78
N GLY A 578 10.61 17.92 4.16
CA GLY A 578 9.83 19.15 4.00
C GLY A 578 10.30 20.31 4.90
N SER A 579 11.03 20.00 5.96
CA SER A 579 11.57 20.98 6.91
C SER A 579 12.88 20.52 7.53
N THR A 580 13.56 21.39 8.30
CA THR A 580 14.76 21.06 9.06
C THR A 580 14.45 20.44 10.43
N ALA A 581 13.18 20.37 10.84
CA ALA A 581 12.80 19.98 12.20
C ALA A 581 12.99 18.49 12.44
N TRP A 582 13.87 18.14 13.38
CA TRP A 582 14.15 16.75 13.79
C TRP A 582 12.88 16.01 14.22
N ASN A 583 12.00 16.68 14.97
CA ASN A 583 10.81 16.09 15.56
C ASN A 583 9.61 15.98 14.60
N THR A 584 9.81 16.21 13.32
CA THR A 584 8.78 16.04 12.31
C THR A 584 8.88 14.63 11.71
N ALA A 585 7.89 13.80 11.97
CA ALA A 585 7.89 12.38 11.56
C ALA A 585 8.02 12.19 10.04
N SER A 586 7.38 13.06 9.24
CA SER A 586 7.44 13.01 7.77
C SER A 586 8.84 13.27 7.20
N ASN A 587 9.75 13.86 7.96
CA ASN A 587 11.15 14.05 7.55
C ASN A 587 12.00 12.77 7.62
N TRP A 588 11.48 11.72 8.23
CA TRP A 588 12.18 10.45 8.42
C TRP A 588 11.65 9.36 7.48
N SER A 589 12.54 8.48 7.05
CA SER A 589 12.20 7.39 6.11
C SER A 589 11.11 6.45 6.63
N THR A 590 11.02 6.31 7.93
CA THR A 590 10.07 5.43 8.62
C THR A 590 8.73 6.10 8.92
N GLY A 591 8.60 7.41 8.67
CA GLY A 591 7.42 8.17 9.07
C GLY A 591 7.24 8.30 10.59
N VAL A 592 8.28 7.98 11.37
CA VAL A 592 8.31 8.06 12.84
C VAL A 592 9.55 8.83 13.28
N VAL A 593 9.41 9.70 14.27
CA VAL A 593 10.56 10.40 14.86
C VAL A 593 11.42 9.37 15.60
N PRO A 594 12.74 9.30 15.32
CA PRO A 594 13.60 8.29 15.92
C PRO A 594 13.79 8.50 17.42
N ASP A 595 13.99 7.40 18.12
CA ASP A 595 14.20 7.31 19.56
C ASP A 595 15.55 6.64 19.93
N ALA A 596 15.74 6.39 21.22
CA ALA A 596 16.96 5.81 21.79
C ALA A 596 17.33 4.40 21.28
N ASP A 597 16.40 3.70 20.65
CA ASP A 597 16.60 2.35 20.11
C ASP A 597 16.95 2.35 18.60
N ASN A 598 16.90 3.51 17.94
CA ASN A 598 17.04 3.59 16.48
C ASN A 598 18.46 3.93 16.01
N ASN A 599 18.88 3.31 14.92
CA ASN A 599 20.11 3.63 14.19
C ASN A 599 19.82 4.70 13.14
N ILE A 600 20.43 5.87 13.26
CA ILE A 600 20.15 7.04 12.45
C ILE A 600 21.21 7.24 11.39
N THR A 601 20.77 7.61 10.19
CA THR A 601 21.65 8.08 9.13
C THR A 601 21.17 9.42 8.59
N ILE A 602 22.06 10.39 8.55
CA ILE A 602 21.86 11.68 7.88
C ILE A 602 22.61 11.61 6.55
N PRO A 603 21.92 11.48 5.40
CA PRO A 603 22.53 11.39 4.08
C PRO A 603 22.98 12.76 3.57
N ALA A 604 23.86 12.77 2.58
CA ALA A 604 24.12 13.96 1.79
C ALA A 604 22.91 14.35 0.92
N GLY A 605 22.90 15.59 0.44
CA GLY A 605 21.97 16.04 -0.61
C GLY A 605 20.57 16.37 -0.14
N ALA A 606 20.27 16.33 1.16
CA ALA A 606 18.96 16.76 1.64
C ALA A 606 18.79 18.28 1.46
N SER A 607 17.64 18.68 0.91
CA SER A 607 17.28 20.10 0.74
C SER A 607 17.17 20.82 2.08
N ASN A 608 16.69 20.14 3.11
CA ASN A 608 16.56 20.60 4.47
C ASN A 608 17.37 19.67 5.38
N MET A 609 18.54 20.11 5.81
CA MET A 609 19.37 19.34 6.75
C MET A 609 18.82 19.42 8.18
N PRO A 610 18.93 18.34 8.98
CA PRO A 610 18.27 18.27 10.28
C PRO A 610 18.84 19.24 11.32
N VAL A 611 17.91 19.81 12.10
CA VAL A 611 18.19 20.65 13.25
C VAL A 611 17.54 20.05 14.49
N VAL A 612 18.33 19.68 15.48
CA VAL A 612 17.86 19.21 16.78
C VAL A 612 17.54 20.42 17.65
N SER A 613 16.26 20.67 17.88
CA SER A 613 15.73 21.81 18.63
C SER A 613 15.16 21.45 20.00
N SER A 614 15.09 20.17 20.33
CA SER A 614 14.76 19.64 21.67
C SER A 614 15.67 18.46 21.97
N SER A 615 15.92 18.18 23.24
CA SER A 615 16.81 17.08 23.63
C SER A 615 16.26 15.74 23.18
N VAL A 616 17.10 14.95 22.53
CA VAL A 616 16.75 13.64 21.95
C VAL A 616 17.85 12.63 22.22
N SER A 617 17.47 11.36 22.19
CA SER A 617 18.39 10.24 22.29
C SER A 617 18.24 9.31 21.11
N VAL A 618 19.36 8.78 20.61
CA VAL A 618 19.40 7.78 19.53
C VAL A 618 20.37 6.66 19.90
N LYS A 619 20.22 5.50 19.26
CA LYS A 619 21.12 4.38 19.51
C LYS A 619 22.48 4.61 18.85
N ASN A 620 22.51 4.70 17.54
CA ASN A 620 23.71 5.03 16.76
C ASN A 620 23.41 6.19 15.81
N LEU A 621 24.43 6.98 15.50
CA LEU A 621 24.30 8.08 14.56
C LEU A 621 25.40 8.04 13.52
N THR A 622 25.02 8.06 12.26
CA THR A 622 25.93 8.24 11.11
C THR A 622 25.58 9.55 10.39
N VAL A 623 26.55 10.43 10.25
CA VAL A 623 26.45 11.63 9.41
C VAL A 623 27.36 11.43 8.20
N ASN A 624 26.76 11.27 7.02
CA ASN A 624 27.48 10.98 5.79
C ASN A 624 28.32 12.17 5.31
N SER A 625 29.28 11.91 4.43
CA SER A 625 30.08 12.95 3.79
C SER A 625 29.17 13.99 3.14
N SER A 626 29.50 15.27 3.31
CA SER A 626 28.71 16.42 2.84
C SER A 626 27.33 16.61 3.49
N ALA A 627 26.93 15.78 4.44
CA ALA A 627 25.75 16.02 5.27
C ALA A 627 26.06 17.01 6.40
N THR A 628 25.04 17.70 6.88
CA THR A 628 25.14 18.61 8.03
C THR A 628 24.07 18.27 9.07
N LEU A 629 24.46 18.24 10.33
CA LEU A 629 23.57 18.14 11.47
C LEU A 629 23.81 19.33 12.40
N THR A 630 22.75 20.02 12.82
CA THR A 630 22.88 21.14 13.78
C THR A 630 22.19 20.80 15.09
N ILE A 631 22.85 21.06 16.21
CA ILE A 631 22.29 20.94 17.56
C ILE A 631 22.20 22.35 18.14
N ASN A 632 20.98 22.78 18.46
CA ASN A 632 20.72 24.13 18.94
C ASN A 632 21.25 24.35 20.38
N SER A 633 21.42 25.60 20.75
CA SER A 633 21.83 25.98 22.10
C SER A 633 20.83 25.52 23.16
N GLY A 634 21.33 24.98 24.25
CA GLY A 634 20.51 24.46 25.35
C GLY A 634 19.86 23.09 25.08
N VAL A 635 20.23 22.44 23.99
CA VAL A 635 19.70 21.13 23.58
C VAL A 635 20.80 20.08 23.66
N THR A 636 20.46 18.90 24.10
CA THR A 636 21.37 17.75 24.17
C THR A 636 20.93 16.66 23.18
N LEU A 637 21.85 16.22 22.32
CA LEU A 637 21.73 14.98 21.53
C LEU A 637 22.54 13.89 22.22
N THR A 638 21.90 12.83 22.66
CA THR A 638 22.56 11.67 23.26
C THR A 638 22.63 10.52 22.24
N VAL A 639 23.84 10.04 21.98
CA VAL A 639 24.10 8.84 21.18
C VAL A 639 24.49 7.72 22.12
N ASN A 640 23.66 6.73 22.33
CA ASN A 640 23.85 5.64 23.29
C ASN A 640 24.86 4.57 22.84
N GLY A 641 25.37 4.67 21.63
CA GLY A 641 26.35 3.78 21.03
C GLY A 641 27.29 4.54 20.11
N ASN A 642 27.45 4.07 18.88
CA ASN A 642 28.45 4.62 17.97
C ASN A 642 28.00 5.93 17.29
N LEU A 643 28.91 6.92 17.30
CA LEU A 643 28.83 8.11 16.44
C LEU A 643 29.84 8.00 15.30
N VAL A 644 29.35 7.92 14.07
CA VAL A 644 30.18 7.96 12.85
C VAL A 644 29.95 9.30 12.16
N ASN A 645 30.91 10.19 12.20
CA ASN A 645 30.83 11.49 11.57
C ASN A 645 31.79 11.59 10.37
N MET A 646 31.27 11.59 9.17
CA MET A 646 32.00 11.85 7.93
C MET A 646 31.62 13.21 7.30
N GLY A 647 30.60 13.87 7.85
CA GLY A 647 30.09 15.15 7.42
C GLY A 647 30.45 16.30 8.36
N ASN A 648 29.47 17.15 8.62
CA ASN A 648 29.63 18.30 9.51
C ASN A 648 28.57 18.28 10.63
N ILE A 649 28.99 18.30 11.88
CA ILE A 649 28.12 18.46 13.04
C ILE A 649 28.38 19.81 13.70
N THR A 650 27.40 20.71 13.61
CA THR A 650 27.46 22.01 14.30
C THR A 650 26.82 21.89 15.67
N VAL A 651 27.63 21.99 16.73
CA VAL A 651 27.17 21.82 18.10
C VAL A 651 27.11 23.19 18.79
N ASN A 652 25.93 23.79 18.88
CA ASN A 652 25.69 24.98 19.69
C ASN A 652 25.16 24.62 21.10
N GLY A 653 24.69 23.39 21.27
CA GLY A 653 24.25 22.79 22.52
C GLY A 653 25.25 21.75 23.03
N GLU A 654 24.81 20.53 23.22
CA GLU A 654 25.60 19.42 23.73
C GLU A 654 25.39 18.14 22.90
N ILE A 655 26.45 17.37 22.70
CA ILE A 655 26.38 16.01 22.18
C ILE A 655 27.04 15.05 23.16
N ASN A 656 26.30 14.07 23.64
CA ASN A 656 26.81 13.03 24.54
C ASN A 656 26.89 11.70 23.80
N VAL A 657 28.04 11.06 23.84
CA VAL A 657 28.26 9.74 23.25
C VAL A 657 28.58 8.76 24.37
N ASN A 658 27.67 7.83 24.61
CA ASN A 658 27.77 6.82 25.65
C ASN A 658 28.21 5.50 24.99
N ASN A 659 29.49 5.23 24.92
CA ASN A 659 30.04 3.98 24.38
C ASN A 659 30.02 2.87 25.43
#